data_9ae67e935336482e1969c761f77b3c07
#
_entry.id   9ae67e935336482e1969c761f77b3c07
#
_cell.length_a   1.000
_cell.length_b   1.000
_cell.length_c   1.000
_cell.angle_alpha   90.00
_cell.angle_beta   90.00
_cell.angle_gamma   90.00
#
_symmetry.space_group_name_H-M   'P 1'
#
loop_
_entity.id
_entity.type
_entity.pdbx_description
1 polymer ?
#
loop_
_entity_poly.entity_id
_entity_poly.type
_entity_poly.pdbx_seq_one_letter_code
_entity_poly.pdbx_strand_id
1 'polypeptide(L)'
;MLTTRLALPVALAALALTGCSDDDAPSDHLLSQTTQLVQYASCSALESDLEDSLIREVWANIEQYGQWGGPLSGTDDGAGGGAPESGDGREEGEDYSGTNNQEAGVDEADLVKTDGYHVYALNGTRLHIFGVPQFGELTPESVTSIEGHPREMLLDKDAGRAVVFSYVYVQQLPADHPLRALTGVGNDDASWYWRADVLTKMTVLDISDRTAPTLLREVYYEGWYQTARKVDASVRVSTYASINQPVLWDWWQILESTNYNKSAAKAIAADRIRALSLADLTPQLFVRNPSGQFTVHGLSQSACQGFYRPTDSHARGIASIISFDLLGNTMAFDADNIVSNWATFYSSRDNMVLAEPAHDWWWYWWFQDDPDQLNVHVFDISVPGHSRYTGSGRVDGQLSDQFAIDEEAGAIRLATTTNIFRQWWGGGDDQTAPPPMENHVWVLEPQGPRYDVVGHVGGIALGERIMSARLIGDKGYLVTFRQVDPLFTLDLSDNTNPQVVGELKIPGFSTYIHPLSTDKLLTIGVGGDENGANWRTTISTFDVGDFANPALAATLPIDGEAGWGWSEALWEHKAFQYFAPKQLLAVPQSNYTYDGTTYRYLSQLEVINVDDATGALSMKGTIDHSAYYTPDQWWSYQDIRRSIFMGDFLYAVSDKAITVHRLSDLGMVTMQNLPGYVEGDWYWWW
;
A
#
# COMPACT_ATOMS: atom_id res chain seq x y z
N MET A 1 -62.27 -21.63 -38.86
CA MET A 1 -63.12 -21.13 -37.75
C MET A 1 -62.20 -20.45 -36.78
N LEU A 2 -62.46 -19.21 -36.51
CA LEU A 2 -61.90 -18.24 -35.59
C LEU A 2 -60.38 -18.25 -35.31
N THR A 3 -59.73 -17.33 -35.97
CA THR A 3 -58.40 -16.81 -35.64
C THR A 3 -58.52 -15.64 -34.69
N THR A 4 -57.96 -15.77 -33.50
CA THR A 4 -57.86 -14.64 -32.54
C THR A 4 -56.46 -14.07 -32.65
N ARG A 5 -56.28 -12.84 -33.13
CA ARG A 5 -55.05 -12.07 -33.09
C ARG A 5 -54.95 -11.36 -31.76
N LEU A 6 -53.85 -11.58 -31.01
CA LEU A 6 -53.48 -10.73 -29.89
C LEU A 6 -52.68 -9.53 -30.42
N ALA A 7 -53.15 -8.33 -30.13
CA ALA A 7 -52.43 -7.09 -30.36
C ALA A 7 -51.60 -6.75 -29.09
N LEU A 8 -50.31 -6.50 -29.27
CA LEU A 8 -49.43 -5.85 -28.26
C LEU A 8 -49.71 -4.35 -28.27
N PRO A 9 -49.81 -3.70 -27.12
CA PRO A 9 -49.76 -2.23 -27.07
C PRO A 9 -48.32 -1.76 -27.08
N VAL A 10 -48.00 -0.90 -28.02
CA VAL A 10 -46.80 -0.07 -28.07
C VAL A 10 -47.00 1.07 -27.05
N ALA A 11 -46.24 1.11 -25.99
CA ALA A 11 -46.18 2.24 -25.06
C ALA A 11 -45.26 3.31 -25.65
N LEU A 12 -45.82 4.42 -26.12
CA LEU A 12 -45.10 5.64 -26.38
C LEU A 12 -44.66 6.27 -25.06
N ALA A 13 -43.37 6.33 -24.82
CA ALA A 13 -42.80 7.15 -23.76
C ALA A 13 -42.77 8.61 -24.23
N ALA A 14 -43.58 9.45 -23.62
CA ALA A 14 -43.55 10.89 -23.83
C ALA A 14 -42.34 11.45 -23.04
N LEU A 15 -41.34 12.01 -23.73
CA LEU A 15 -40.32 12.86 -23.11
C LEU A 15 -41.01 14.14 -22.63
N ALA A 16 -41.15 14.27 -21.34
CA ALA A 16 -41.46 15.56 -20.68
C ALA A 16 -40.14 16.33 -20.55
N LEU A 17 -39.97 17.36 -21.36
CA LEU A 17 -38.99 18.41 -21.10
C LEU A 17 -39.46 19.20 -19.87
N THR A 18 -38.94 18.87 -18.71
CA THR A 18 -39.05 19.74 -17.53
C THR A 18 -37.83 20.64 -17.51
N GLY A 19 -38.09 21.94 -17.45
CA GLY A 19 -37.07 22.98 -17.44
C GLY A 19 -36.16 22.89 -16.21
N CYS A 20 -34.95 23.37 -16.38
CA CYS A 20 -33.96 23.55 -15.32
C CYS A 20 -34.56 24.42 -14.22
N SER A 21 -34.69 23.88 -13.04
CA SER A 21 -34.79 24.64 -11.80
C SER A 21 -33.39 24.74 -11.18
N ASP A 22 -32.95 25.92 -10.85
CA ASP A 22 -31.63 26.28 -10.30
C ASP A 22 -31.47 25.85 -8.82
N ASP A 23 -31.89 24.65 -8.44
CA ASP A 23 -31.74 24.12 -7.08
C ASP A 23 -31.21 22.67 -7.12
N ASP A 24 -30.11 22.44 -7.83
CA ASP A 24 -29.37 21.17 -7.73
C ASP A 24 -28.31 21.28 -6.63
N ALA A 25 -28.75 21.29 -5.37
CA ALA A 25 -27.96 20.64 -4.32
C ALA A 25 -27.82 19.17 -4.70
N PRO A 26 -26.63 18.53 -4.55
CA PRO A 26 -26.49 17.10 -4.80
C PRO A 26 -27.53 16.37 -3.93
N SER A 27 -28.49 15.70 -4.58
CA SER A 27 -29.49 14.91 -3.89
C SER A 27 -28.80 13.79 -3.10
N ASP A 28 -29.32 13.44 -1.93
CA ASP A 28 -28.91 12.32 -1.07
C ASP A 28 -28.71 11.06 -1.92
N HIS A 29 -27.46 10.79 -2.34
CA HIS A 29 -27.13 9.59 -3.08
C HIS A 29 -26.55 8.57 -2.11
N LEU A 30 -27.43 7.83 -1.42
CA LEU A 30 -27.03 6.56 -0.85
C LEU A 30 -26.49 5.69 -2.00
N LEU A 31 -25.24 5.32 -1.90
CA LEU A 31 -24.65 4.41 -2.86
C LEU A 31 -25.41 3.08 -2.88
N SER A 32 -25.45 2.44 -4.03
CA SER A 32 -25.96 1.07 -4.15
C SER A 32 -25.17 0.14 -3.21
N GLN A 33 -25.83 -0.89 -2.68
CA GLN A 33 -25.18 -1.94 -1.91
C GLN A 33 -24.29 -2.86 -2.79
N THR A 34 -24.31 -2.65 -4.10
CA THR A 34 -23.49 -3.39 -5.07
C THR A 34 -22.83 -2.46 -6.05
N THR A 35 -21.59 -2.75 -6.41
CA THR A 35 -20.86 -2.04 -7.46
C THR A 35 -20.30 -3.03 -8.47
N GLN A 36 -19.91 -2.55 -9.64
CA GLN A 36 -19.13 -3.27 -10.63
C GLN A 36 -18.32 -2.30 -11.46
N LEU A 37 -17.20 -2.74 -12.00
CA LEU A 37 -16.46 -1.96 -12.96
C LEU A 37 -17.14 -2.01 -14.32
N VAL A 38 -17.38 -0.84 -14.90
CA VAL A 38 -17.92 -0.67 -16.25
C VAL A 38 -16.82 -0.11 -17.13
N GLN A 39 -16.56 -0.80 -18.24
CA GLN A 39 -15.61 -0.36 -19.24
C GLN A 39 -16.17 0.86 -20.00
N TYR A 40 -15.33 1.85 -20.27
CA TYR A 40 -15.74 3.00 -21.08
C TYR A 40 -15.96 2.61 -22.55
N ALA A 41 -17.09 3.05 -23.09
CA ALA A 41 -17.46 2.77 -24.49
C ALA A 41 -16.62 3.55 -25.49
N SER A 42 -16.03 4.68 -25.10
CA SER A 42 -15.21 5.55 -25.95
C SER A 42 -14.33 6.48 -25.11
N CYS A 43 -13.30 7.04 -25.73
CA CYS A 43 -12.46 8.06 -25.09
C CYS A 43 -13.24 9.34 -24.76
N SER A 44 -14.24 9.71 -25.55
CA SER A 44 -15.09 10.86 -25.22
C SER A 44 -16.00 10.61 -24.00
N ALA A 45 -16.40 9.35 -23.77
CA ALA A 45 -17.14 9.01 -22.55
C ALA A 45 -16.24 9.09 -21.29
N LEU A 46 -14.98 8.62 -21.40
CA LEU A 46 -13.99 8.75 -20.35
C LEU A 46 -13.69 10.23 -20.05
N GLU A 47 -13.42 11.03 -21.10
CA GLU A 47 -13.12 12.46 -20.97
C GLU A 47 -14.27 13.21 -20.26
N SER A 48 -15.49 13.00 -20.72
CA SER A 48 -16.67 13.64 -20.13
C SER A 48 -16.88 13.26 -18.65
N ASP A 49 -16.67 12.01 -18.29
CA ASP A 49 -16.85 11.53 -16.93
C ASP A 49 -15.79 12.11 -15.97
N LEU A 50 -14.52 12.17 -16.40
CA LEU A 50 -13.44 12.80 -15.64
C LEU A 50 -13.67 14.31 -15.46
N GLU A 51 -14.09 14.99 -16.53
CA GLU A 51 -14.46 16.42 -16.47
C GLU A 51 -15.63 16.66 -15.50
N ASP A 52 -16.69 15.84 -15.56
CA ASP A 52 -17.83 15.94 -14.66
C ASP A 52 -17.42 15.73 -13.19
N SER A 53 -16.50 14.85 -12.92
CA SER A 53 -15.94 14.64 -11.58
C SER A 53 -15.21 15.88 -11.06
N LEU A 54 -14.34 16.49 -11.87
CA LEU A 54 -13.63 17.72 -11.52
C LEU A 54 -14.60 18.91 -11.33
N ILE A 55 -15.62 19.02 -12.19
CA ILE A 55 -16.63 20.06 -12.07
C ILE A 55 -17.39 19.95 -10.75
N ARG A 56 -17.81 18.75 -10.37
CA ARG A 56 -18.50 18.53 -9.08
C ARG A 56 -17.65 18.98 -7.89
N GLU A 57 -16.37 18.59 -7.87
CA GLU A 57 -15.46 18.99 -6.80
C GLU A 57 -15.28 20.50 -6.72
N VAL A 58 -14.97 21.17 -7.83
CA VAL A 58 -14.77 22.62 -7.85
C VAL A 58 -16.06 23.36 -7.49
N TRP A 59 -17.22 22.88 -7.94
CA TRP A 59 -18.51 23.48 -7.58
C TRP A 59 -18.81 23.33 -6.09
N ALA A 60 -18.49 22.19 -5.47
CA ALA A 60 -18.63 22.00 -4.04
C ALA A 60 -17.74 23.00 -3.26
N ASN A 61 -16.48 23.15 -3.66
CA ASN A 61 -15.56 24.12 -3.05
C ASN A 61 -16.04 25.57 -3.19
N ILE A 62 -16.56 25.98 -4.35
CA ILE A 62 -17.11 27.33 -4.58
C ILE A 62 -18.37 27.54 -3.71
N GLU A 63 -19.25 26.56 -3.58
CA GLU A 63 -20.49 26.69 -2.84
C GLU A 63 -20.24 26.96 -1.36
N GLN A 64 -19.22 26.37 -0.80
CA GLN A 64 -18.94 26.41 0.62
C GLN A 64 -17.95 27.51 1.06
N TYR A 65 -17.46 28.28 0.12
CA TYR A 65 -16.64 29.44 0.46
C TYR A 65 -17.31 30.35 1.51
N GLY A 66 -16.61 30.55 2.63
CA GLY A 66 -17.07 31.40 3.74
C GLY A 66 -17.56 30.62 4.97
N GLN A 67 -17.57 29.28 4.97
CA GLN A 67 -18.05 28.49 6.10
C GLN A 67 -16.94 27.92 6.98
N TRP A 68 -15.69 27.68 6.49
CA TRP A 68 -14.63 27.02 7.29
C TRP A 68 -13.20 27.48 6.98
N GLY A 69 -12.30 27.25 7.93
CA GLY A 69 -10.86 27.53 7.81
C GLY A 69 -10.02 26.25 7.74
N GLY A 70 -9.23 26.15 6.73
CA GLY A 70 -7.95 25.45 6.56
C GLY A 70 -7.84 23.93 6.67
N PRO A 71 -7.04 23.31 5.79
CA PRO A 71 -6.92 21.86 5.68
C PRO A 71 -5.80 21.25 6.54
N LEU A 72 -5.95 19.97 6.88
CA LEU A 72 -4.86 19.11 7.40
C LEU A 72 -4.81 17.79 6.61
N SER A 73 -3.61 17.38 6.30
CA SER A 73 -3.30 16.15 5.58
C SER A 73 -2.97 14.99 6.52
N GLY A 74 -3.34 13.78 6.16
CA GLY A 74 -2.94 12.55 6.82
C GLY A 74 -2.78 11.42 5.82
N THR A 75 -1.74 10.64 5.96
CA THR A 75 -1.38 9.48 5.15
C THR A 75 -1.19 8.28 6.05
N ASP A 76 -1.61 7.12 5.60
CA ASP A 76 -1.26 5.83 6.23
C ASP A 76 -0.92 4.81 5.15
N ASP A 77 0.15 4.05 5.39
CA ASP A 77 0.63 2.95 4.57
C ASP A 77 0.69 1.67 5.42
N GLY A 78 0.30 0.53 4.84
CA GLY A 78 0.43 -0.79 5.45
C GLY A 78 0.74 -1.84 4.40
N ALA A 79 1.57 -2.80 4.71
CA ALA A 79 2.02 -3.85 3.81
C ALA A 79 2.17 -5.22 4.51
N GLY A 80 2.08 -6.30 3.82
CA GLY A 80 2.04 -7.64 4.32
C GLY A 80 2.79 -8.74 3.61
N GLY A 81 2.97 -9.91 4.03
CA GLY A 81 3.91 -10.92 3.68
C GLY A 81 3.51 -12.39 3.55
N GLY A 82 4.27 -13.30 2.93
CA GLY A 82 4.03 -14.75 2.79
C GLY A 82 5.22 -15.59 2.33
N ALA A 83 5.23 -16.91 2.28
CA ALA A 83 6.37 -17.83 2.30
C ALA A 83 6.61 -18.72 1.02
N PRO A 84 7.72 -19.48 0.87
CA PRO A 84 8.35 -19.86 -0.40
C PRO A 84 8.20 -21.31 -0.86
N GLU A 85 8.70 -21.65 -2.07
CA GLU A 85 8.93 -23.02 -2.56
C GLU A 85 10.35 -23.30 -3.05
N SER A 86 10.75 -24.58 -2.99
CA SER A 86 12.11 -25.10 -2.99
C SER A 86 12.65 -25.63 -4.33
N GLY A 87 13.95 -25.53 -4.53
CA GLY A 87 14.73 -26.15 -5.60
C GLY A 87 16.18 -26.44 -5.17
N ASP A 88 16.86 -27.39 -5.83
CA ASP A 88 18.16 -28.00 -5.45
C ASP A 88 19.28 -26.94 -5.37
N GLY A 89 19.63 -26.52 -4.16
CA GLY A 89 20.58 -25.46 -3.86
C GLY A 89 20.34 -24.93 -2.46
N ARG A 90 20.76 -23.70 -2.17
CA ARG A 90 20.37 -23.01 -0.94
C ARG A 90 18.88 -22.71 -1.01
N GLU A 91 18.12 -23.16 -0.02
CA GLU A 91 16.68 -23.14 0.01
C GLU A 91 16.19 -22.00 0.89
N GLU A 92 15.30 -21.15 0.33
CA GLU A 92 14.64 -20.08 1.06
C GLU A 92 13.68 -20.65 2.11
N GLY A 93 13.72 -20.08 3.32
CA GLY A 93 12.94 -20.57 4.46
C GLY A 93 13.65 -21.65 5.29
N GLU A 94 14.64 -22.38 4.71
CA GLU A 94 15.43 -23.42 5.40
C GLU A 94 16.88 -22.98 5.62
N ASP A 95 17.59 -22.62 4.54
CA ASP A 95 18.99 -22.21 4.58
C ASP A 95 19.19 -20.72 4.76
N TYR A 96 18.26 -19.93 4.24
CA TYR A 96 18.27 -18.47 4.36
C TYR A 96 16.84 -17.90 4.41
N SER A 97 16.70 -16.72 5.01
CA SER A 97 15.42 -16.01 5.02
C SER A 97 15.27 -15.14 3.77
N GLY A 98 14.11 -15.20 3.12
CA GLY A 98 13.71 -14.28 2.07
C GLY A 98 13.01 -13.05 2.60
N THR A 99 12.28 -12.35 1.71
CA THR A 99 11.35 -11.27 2.12
C THR A 99 10.21 -11.88 2.93
N ASN A 100 9.79 -11.18 3.98
CA ASN A 100 8.60 -11.56 4.76
C ASN A 100 7.36 -11.16 3.96
N ASN A 101 6.88 -11.99 3.07
CA ASN A 101 5.78 -11.75 2.12
C ASN A 101 4.38 -12.21 2.62
N GLN A 102 3.25 -11.56 2.32
CA GLN A 102 1.90 -11.91 2.87
C GLN A 102 1.42 -13.29 2.44
N GLU A 103 1.60 -13.63 1.18
CA GLU A 103 1.04 -14.83 0.59
C GLU A 103 2.13 -15.75 0.05
N ALA A 104 1.93 -17.04 0.25
CA ALA A 104 2.85 -18.06 -0.28
C ALA A 104 2.88 -18.04 -1.82
N GLY A 105 4.07 -17.97 -2.39
CA GLY A 105 4.26 -17.94 -3.84
C GLY A 105 3.98 -16.59 -4.50
N VAL A 106 3.76 -15.54 -3.70
CA VAL A 106 3.65 -14.14 -4.16
C VAL A 106 4.84 -13.35 -3.60
N ASP A 107 5.81 -13.03 -4.44
CA ASP A 107 6.99 -12.25 -4.04
C ASP A 107 6.66 -10.75 -4.03
N GLU A 108 6.90 -10.09 -2.93
CA GLU A 108 6.73 -8.65 -2.75
C GLU A 108 8.02 -7.90 -3.03
N ALA A 109 7.92 -6.73 -3.64
CA ALA A 109 9.07 -5.87 -3.82
C ALA A 109 9.62 -5.39 -2.47
N ASP A 110 10.95 -5.27 -2.36
CA ASP A 110 11.62 -4.75 -1.15
C ASP A 110 12.92 -4.02 -1.51
N LEU A 111 13.44 -3.24 -0.58
CA LEU A 111 14.71 -2.52 -0.73
C LEU A 111 15.94 -3.43 -0.62
N VAL A 112 15.80 -4.60 0.00
CA VAL A 112 16.84 -5.62 0.11
C VAL A 112 16.28 -6.98 -0.30
N LYS A 113 16.98 -7.66 -1.18
CA LYS A 113 16.61 -9.00 -1.67
C LYS A 113 17.81 -9.94 -1.61
N THR A 114 17.54 -11.23 -1.61
CA THR A 114 18.56 -12.27 -1.75
C THR A 114 18.07 -13.44 -2.59
N ASP A 115 18.99 -14.10 -3.27
CA ASP A 115 18.79 -15.40 -3.94
C ASP A 115 19.51 -16.55 -3.20
N GLY A 116 19.96 -16.28 -1.97
CA GLY A 116 20.74 -17.20 -1.15
C GLY A 116 22.24 -17.21 -1.48
N TYR A 117 22.64 -16.69 -2.64
CA TYR A 117 24.04 -16.61 -3.11
C TYR A 117 24.53 -15.17 -3.22
N HIS A 118 23.61 -14.22 -3.27
CA HIS A 118 23.89 -12.80 -3.36
C HIS A 118 22.97 -12.02 -2.45
N VAL A 119 23.44 -10.86 -2.01
CA VAL A 119 22.62 -9.82 -1.38
C VAL A 119 22.53 -8.65 -2.35
N TYR A 120 21.31 -8.24 -2.64
CA TYR A 120 20.96 -7.08 -3.47
C TYR A 120 20.42 -6.00 -2.55
N ALA A 121 21.02 -4.81 -2.57
CA ALA A 121 20.62 -3.72 -1.70
C ALA A 121 20.49 -2.40 -2.47
N LEU A 122 19.35 -1.74 -2.34
CA LEU A 122 19.14 -0.37 -2.80
C LEU A 122 19.63 0.60 -1.72
N ASN A 123 20.50 1.54 -2.10
CA ASN A 123 20.93 2.60 -1.20
C ASN A 123 21.18 3.91 -1.97
N GLY A 124 20.47 4.97 -1.60
CA GLY A 124 20.43 6.20 -2.37
C GLY A 124 20.01 5.92 -3.81
N THR A 125 20.79 6.37 -4.77
CA THR A 125 20.54 6.16 -6.21
C THR A 125 21.28 4.94 -6.79
N ARG A 126 21.48 3.87 -5.99
CA ARG A 126 22.33 2.75 -6.39
C ARG A 126 21.72 1.40 -6.02
N LEU A 127 21.89 0.45 -6.91
CA LEU A 127 21.77 -0.97 -6.62
C LEU A 127 23.16 -1.56 -6.38
N HIS A 128 23.38 -2.12 -5.22
CA HIS A 128 24.59 -2.85 -4.84
C HIS A 128 24.34 -4.35 -4.91
N ILE A 129 25.26 -5.11 -5.48
CA ILE A 129 25.23 -6.57 -5.48
C ILE A 129 26.48 -7.09 -4.78
N PHE A 130 26.26 -7.96 -3.79
CA PHE A 130 27.30 -8.61 -3.04
C PHE A 130 27.16 -10.13 -3.20
N GLY A 131 28.26 -10.82 -3.51
CA GLY A 131 28.31 -12.27 -3.50
C GLY A 131 28.44 -12.83 -2.09
N VAL A 132 27.77 -13.96 -1.86
CA VAL A 132 27.86 -14.78 -0.64
C VAL A 132 28.32 -16.18 -1.03
N PRO A 133 29.61 -16.37 -1.39
CA PRO A 133 30.13 -17.66 -1.82
C PRO A 133 29.92 -18.74 -0.76
N GLN A 134 30.13 -18.38 0.51
CA GLN A 134 29.79 -19.19 1.68
C GLN A 134 29.02 -18.33 2.68
N PHE A 135 28.14 -18.95 3.46
CA PHE A 135 27.45 -18.23 4.53
C PHE A 135 28.45 -17.62 5.51
N GLY A 136 28.24 -16.37 5.87
CA GLY A 136 29.18 -15.58 6.67
C GLY A 136 30.15 -14.73 5.85
N GLU A 137 30.23 -14.92 4.54
CA GLU A 137 31.03 -14.09 3.64
C GLU A 137 30.17 -13.00 2.99
N LEU A 138 30.80 -11.92 2.56
CA LEU A 138 30.16 -10.81 1.84
C LEU A 138 31.20 -10.13 0.94
N THR A 139 31.10 -10.32 -0.37
CA THR A 139 32.08 -9.82 -1.35
C THR A 139 31.41 -8.84 -2.30
N PRO A 140 31.85 -7.56 -2.43
CA PRO A 140 31.31 -6.64 -3.41
C PRO A 140 31.49 -7.16 -4.83
N GLU A 141 30.44 -7.17 -5.64
CA GLU A 141 30.50 -7.58 -7.05
C GLU A 141 30.24 -6.42 -8.00
N SER A 142 29.15 -5.68 -7.80
CA SER A 142 28.85 -4.53 -8.66
C SER A 142 28.07 -3.44 -7.95
N VAL A 143 28.11 -2.24 -8.55
CA VAL A 143 27.31 -1.09 -8.16
C VAL A 143 26.71 -0.48 -9.43
N THR A 144 25.41 -0.49 -9.56
CA THR A 144 24.66 0.06 -10.70
C THR A 144 23.94 1.34 -10.29
N SER A 145 24.15 2.43 -11.03
CA SER A 145 23.41 3.67 -10.81
C SER A 145 21.99 3.54 -11.33
N ILE A 146 21.02 3.92 -10.51
CA ILE A 146 19.60 3.95 -10.82
C ILE A 146 19.12 5.41 -10.78
N GLU A 147 18.48 5.87 -11.83
CA GLU A 147 17.95 7.24 -11.88
C GLU A 147 16.73 7.41 -10.99
N GLY A 148 16.64 8.56 -10.33
CA GLY A 148 15.58 8.90 -9.39
C GLY A 148 15.89 8.41 -7.99
N HIS A 149 14.83 8.13 -7.22
CA HIS A 149 14.87 7.65 -5.84
C HIS A 149 14.37 6.21 -5.79
N PRO A 150 15.26 5.20 -5.88
CA PRO A 150 14.89 3.79 -5.76
C PRO A 150 14.13 3.49 -4.45
N ARG A 151 13.04 2.76 -4.55
CA ARG A 151 12.19 2.39 -3.44
C ARG A 151 12.30 0.92 -3.11
N GLU A 152 12.02 0.08 -4.09
CA GLU A 152 11.91 -1.36 -3.95
C GLU A 152 12.39 -2.05 -5.23
N MET A 153 12.63 -3.36 -5.14
CA MET A 153 12.96 -4.19 -6.29
C MET A 153 12.34 -5.57 -6.19
N LEU A 154 12.13 -6.18 -7.34
CA LEU A 154 11.82 -7.60 -7.49
C LEU A 154 13.00 -8.29 -8.18
N LEU A 155 13.25 -9.53 -7.79
CA LEU A 155 14.25 -10.39 -8.42
C LEU A 155 13.58 -11.59 -9.08
N ASP A 156 14.09 -11.99 -10.22
CA ASP A 156 13.87 -13.32 -10.77
C ASP A 156 15.25 -13.98 -10.96
N LYS A 157 15.58 -14.89 -10.04
CA LYS A 157 16.89 -15.57 -10.01
C LYS A 157 17.09 -16.46 -11.23
N ASP A 158 16.00 -17.09 -11.70
CA ASP A 158 16.04 -18.08 -12.79
C ASP A 158 16.11 -17.38 -14.15
N ALA A 159 15.38 -16.29 -14.33
CA ALA A 159 15.49 -15.43 -15.49
C ALA A 159 16.76 -14.56 -15.49
N GLY A 160 17.46 -14.42 -14.37
CA GLY A 160 18.57 -13.48 -14.20
C GLY A 160 18.13 -12.03 -14.41
N ARG A 161 16.99 -11.63 -13.82
CA ARG A 161 16.39 -10.31 -13.99
C ARG A 161 16.18 -9.62 -12.64
N ALA A 162 16.36 -8.30 -12.65
CA ALA A 162 15.92 -7.43 -11.57
C ALA A 162 15.06 -6.30 -12.12
N VAL A 163 14.01 -5.95 -11.40
CA VAL A 163 13.21 -4.74 -11.66
C VAL A 163 13.32 -3.85 -10.45
N VAL A 164 13.78 -2.61 -10.67
CA VAL A 164 13.88 -1.59 -9.63
C VAL A 164 12.81 -0.53 -9.88
N PHE A 165 12.00 -0.25 -8.86
CA PHE A 165 11.01 0.81 -8.84
C PHE A 165 11.59 2.06 -8.19
N SER A 166 11.44 3.22 -8.86
CA SER A 166 12.01 4.49 -8.39
C SER A 166 11.00 5.61 -8.57
N TYR A 167 11.04 6.61 -7.69
CA TYR A 167 10.40 7.89 -7.97
C TYR A 167 11.36 8.80 -8.74
N VAL A 168 10.87 9.45 -9.78
CA VAL A 168 11.57 10.48 -10.54
C VAL A 168 10.77 11.76 -10.42
N TYR A 169 11.27 12.71 -9.62
CA TYR A 169 10.69 14.05 -9.53
C TYR A 169 11.12 14.86 -10.74
N VAL A 170 10.18 15.15 -11.61
CA VAL A 170 10.45 15.79 -12.90
C VAL A 170 11.13 17.15 -12.71
N GLN A 171 10.81 17.87 -11.65
CA GLN A 171 11.41 19.14 -11.27
C GLN A 171 12.92 19.06 -10.96
N GLN A 172 13.37 17.92 -10.43
CA GLN A 172 14.77 17.69 -10.07
C GLN A 172 15.63 17.27 -11.27
N LEU A 173 14.99 16.90 -12.39
CA LEU A 173 15.71 16.58 -13.62
C LEU A 173 16.38 17.83 -14.21
N PRO A 174 17.52 17.68 -14.95
CA PRO A 174 18.14 18.76 -15.67
C PRO A 174 17.15 19.53 -16.55
N ALA A 175 17.32 20.84 -16.71
CA ALA A 175 16.38 21.69 -17.44
C ALA A 175 16.19 21.28 -18.91
N ASP A 176 17.18 20.61 -19.49
CA ASP A 176 17.18 20.09 -20.86
C ASP A 176 16.74 18.62 -20.96
N HIS A 177 16.32 18.02 -19.84
CA HIS A 177 15.91 16.61 -19.84
C HIS A 177 14.60 16.44 -20.63
N PRO A 178 14.51 15.46 -21.55
CA PRO A 178 13.34 15.29 -22.43
C PRO A 178 12.01 15.09 -21.68
N LEU A 179 12.01 14.45 -20.52
CA LEU A 179 10.80 14.24 -19.73
C LEU A 179 10.16 15.55 -19.27
N ARG A 180 10.94 16.61 -19.01
CA ARG A 180 10.37 17.91 -18.65
C ARG A 180 9.46 18.47 -19.73
N ALA A 181 9.90 18.35 -20.99
CA ALA A 181 9.10 18.79 -22.14
C ALA A 181 7.90 17.87 -22.40
N LEU A 182 8.07 16.54 -22.20
CA LEU A 182 7.00 15.55 -22.44
C LEU A 182 5.89 15.63 -21.39
N THR A 183 6.23 15.93 -20.15
CA THR A 183 5.26 16.09 -19.05
C THR A 183 4.70 17.50 -18.94
N GLY A 184 5.19 18.46 -19.76
CA GLY A 184 4.79 19.86 -19.70
C GLY A 184 5.36 20.65 -18.53
N VAL A 185 6.34 20.09 -17.81
CA VAL A 185 6.95 20.73 -16.65
C VAL A 185 7.87 21.87 -17.13
N GLY A 186 7.47 23.12 -16.84
CA GLY A 186 8.25 24.32 -17.12
C GLY A 186 9.48 24.47 -16.25
N ASN A 187 10.27 25.53 -16.51
CA ASN A 187 11.45 25.89 -15.70
C ASN A 187 11.12 26.88 -14.58
N ASP A 188 9.87 27.29 -14.44
CA ASP A 188 9.43 28.31 -13.51
C ASP A 188 9.02 27.64 -12.18
N ASP A 189 9.58 28.09 -11.07
CA ASP A 189 9.25 27.63 -9.72
C ASP A 189 7.77 27.93 -9.32
N ALA A 190 7.01 28.62 -10.17
CA ALA A 190 5.65 29.04 -9.90
C ALA A 190 4.57 27.99 -10.26
N SER A 191 4.95 26.86 -10.86
CA SER A 191 3.98 25.85 -11.32
C SER A 191 3.80 24.74 -10.29
N TRP A 192 3.03 25.01 -9.24
CA TRP A 192 2.55 24.03 -8.26
C TRP A 192 1.53 23.03 -8.86
N TYR A 193 1.18 23.19 -10.12
CA TYR A 193 0.02 22.61 -10.77
C TYR A 193 0.41 21.74 -11.94
N TRP A 194 1.34 20.81 -11.70
CA TRP A 194 1.70 19.91 -12.79
C TRP A 194 0.87 18.64 -12.74
N ARG A 195 0.52 18.19 -13.91
CA ARG A 195 -0.23 16.97 -14.10
C ARG A 195 0.45 15.76 -13.44
N ALA A 196 1.78 15.70 -13.51
CA ALA A 196 2.60 14.74 -12.79
C ALA A 196 3.89 15.40 -12.31
N ASP A 197 3.97 15.65 -11.01
CA ASP A 197 5.21 16.08 -10.36
C ASP A 197 6.18 14.92 -10.13
N VAL A 198 5.65 13.69 -10.05
CA VAL A 198 6.38 12.45 -9.84
C VAL A 198 6.07 11.43 -10.94
N LEU A 199 7.11 10.72 -11.38
CA LEU A 199 6.99 9.56 -12.25
C LEU A 199 7.43 8.32 -11.48
N THR A 200 6.65 7.25 -11.57
CA THR A 200 7.11 5.91 -11.20
C THR A 200 7.98 5.36 -12.31
N LYS A 201 9.24 5.11 -12.03
CA LYS A 201 10.18 4.52 -12.98
C LYS A 201 10.39 3.04 -12.68
N MET A 202 10.28 2.21 -13.70
CA MET A 202 10.65 0.80 -13.70
C MET A 202 11.94 0.63 -14.49
N THR A 203 13.02 0.23 -13.80
CA THR A 203 14.32 -0.08 -14.42
C THR A 203 14.51 -1.58 -14.45
N VAL A 204 14.54 -2.18 -15.63
CA VAL A 204 14.75 -3.62 -15.80
C VAL A 204 16.19 -3.88 -16.16
N LEU A 205 16.85 -4.71 -15.36
CA LEU A 205 18.25 -5.09 -15.51
C LEU A 205 18.37 -6.58 -15.84
N ASP A 206 19.30 -6.90 -16.72
CA ASP A 206 19.88 -8.25 -16.83
C ASP A 206 20.96 -8.37 -15.76
N ILE A 207 20.77 -9.28 -14.84
CA ILE A 207 21.70 -9.59 -13.76
C ILE A 207 22.27 -11.01 -13.88
N SER A 208 22.21 -11.63 -15.08
CA SER A 208 22.82 -12.95 -15.31
C SER A 208 24.31 -12.96 -14.99
N ASP A 209 25.01 -11.86 -15.28
CA ASP A 209 26.34 -11.54 -14.75
C ASP A 209 26.21 -10.50 -13.62
N ARG A 210 26.27 -10.95 -12.34
CA ARG A 210 26.14 -10.09 -11.16
C ARG A 210 27.26 -9.07 -11.05
N THR A 211 28.41 -9.32 -11.70
CA THR A 211 29.55 -8.38 -11.69
C THR A 211 29.39 -7.25 -12.71
N ALA A 212 28.50 -7.43 -13.71
CA ALA A 212 28.29 -6.47 -14.79
C ALA A 212 26.80 -6.41 -15.21
N PRO A 213 25.88 -5.97 -14.34
CA PRO A 213 24.47 -5.81 -14.68
C PRO A 213 24.27 -4.90 -15.90
N THR A 214 23.38 -5.27 -16.81
CA THR A 214 23.11 -4.48 -18.02
C THR A 214 21.67 -4.01 -18.06
N LEU A 215 21.50 -2.73 -18.48
CA LEU A 215 20.18 -2.14 -18.63
C LEU A 215 19.45 -2.75 -19.83
N LEU A 216 18.26 -3.30 -19.59
CA LEU A 216 17.38 -3.81 -20.63
C LEU A 216 16.33 -2.80 -21.04
N ARG A 217 15.70 -2.11 -20.07
CA ARG A 217 14.58 -1.22 -20.33
C ARG A 217 14.36 -0.23 -19.20
N GLU A 218 13.87 0.95 -19.57
CA GLU A 218 13.37 1.96 -18.64
C GLU A 218 11.97 2.39 -19.07
N VAL A 219 11.04 2.30 -18.13
CA VAL A 219 9.64 2.70 -18.33
C VAL A 219 9.28 3.69 -17.23
N TYR A 220 8.63 4.77 -17.61
CA TYR A 220 8.20 5.82 -16.69
C TYR A 220 6.70 5.98 -16.79
N TYR A 221 6.03 5.96 -15.67
CA TYR A 221 4.58 6.11 -15.55
C TYR A 221 4.26 7.40 -14.78
N GLU A 222 3.35 8.22 -15.26
CA GLU A 222 2.86 9.39 -14.53
C GLU A 222 2.00 8.96 -13.35
N GLY A 223 2.51 9.12 -12.13
CA GLY A 223 1.83 8.77 -10.89
C GLY A 223 2.76 8.13 -9.86
N TRP A 224 2.18 7.89 -8.70
CA TRP A 224 2.83 7.31 -7.53
C TRP A 224 2.85 5.79 -7.62
N TYR A 225 4.00 5.19 -7.32
CA TYR A 225 4.14 3.76 -7.06
C TYR A 225 3.40 3.42 -5.75
N GLN A 226 2.57 2.39 -5.78
CA GLN A 226 1.91 1.89 -4.58
C GLN A 226 2.56 0.60 -4.11
N THR A 227 2.62 -0.41 -4.97
CA THR A 227 3.20 -1.71 -4.64
C THR A 227 3.50 -2.51 -5.91
N ALA A 228 4.32 -3.56 -5.78
CA ALA A 228 4.52 -4.54 -6.86
C ALA A 228 4.52 -5.96 -6.30
N ARG A 229 3.97 -6.87 -7.09
CA ARG A 229 3.89 -8.30 -6.79
C ARG A 229 4.44 -9.12 -7.95
N LYS A 230 5.12 -10.21 -7.63
CA LYS A 230 5.61 -11.17 -8.61
C LYS A 230 5.11 -12.56 -8.29
N VAL A 231 4.46 -13.19 -9.25
CA VAL A 231 4.09 -14.61 -9.21
C VAL A 231 4.86 -15.29 -10.34
N ASP A 232 5.70 -16.24 -10.02
CA ASP A 232 6.67 -16.81 -10.94
C ASP A 232 7.51 -15.71 -11.62
N ALA A 233 7.53 -15.59 -12.95
CA ALA A 233 8.19 -14.50 -13.66
C ALA A 233 7.25 -13.32 -14.02
N SER A 234 6.01 -13.36 -13.59
CA SER A 234 4.99 -12.37 -13.94
C SER A 234 4.87 -11.29 -12.88
N VAL A 235 5.07 -10.04 -13.26
CA VAL A 235 5.05 -8.86 -12.39
C VAL A 235 3.76 -8.07 -12.58
N ARG A 236 3.15 -7.62 -11.48
CA ARG A 236 2.08 -6.63 -11.44
C ARG A 236 2.52 -5.46 -10.59
N VAL A 237 2.42 -4.29 -11.18
CA VAL A 237 2.76 -3.01 -10.52
C VAL A 237 1.48 -2.22 -10.36
N SER A 238 1.21 -1.81 -9.15
CA SER A 238 0.13 -0.87 -8.87
C SER A 238 0.66 0.54 -8.77
N THR A 239 -0.01 1.45 -9.45
CA THR A 239 0.31 2.88 -9.45
C THR A 239 -0.97 3.70 -9.31
N TYR A 240 -0.85 4.91 -8.78
CA TYR A 240 -1.96 5.85 -8.65
C TYR A 240 -1.60 7.22 -9.21
N ALA A 241 -2.41 7.73 -10.14
CA ALA A 241 -2.28 9.06 -10.71
C ALA A 241 -3.46 9.93 -10.28
N SER A 242 -3.23 10.90 -9.42
CA SER A 242 -4.23 11.92 -9.09
C SER A 242 -4.38 12.89 -10.26
N ILE A 243 -5.62 13.19 -10.65
CA ILE A 243 -5.89 14.23 -11.65
C ILE A 243 -5.69 15.58 -10.99
N ASN A 244 -4.54 16.19 -11.23
CA ASN A 244 -4.15 17.45 -10.61
C ASN A 244 -4.16 18.57 -11.65
N GLN A 245 -5.21 19.39 -11.64
CA GLN A 245 -5.42 20.50 -12.58
C GLN A 245 -5.46 21.84 -11.86
N PRO A 246 -4.91 22.92 -12.44
CA PRO A 246 -4.88 24.25 -11.80
C PRO A 246 -6.24 24.71 -11.27
N VAL A 247 -7.31 24.43 -11.99
CA VAL A 247 -8.67 24.85 -11.62
C VAL A 247 -9.13 24.27 -10.29
N LEU A 248 -8.60 23.13 -9.85
CA LEU A 248 -8.89 22.51 -8.55
C LEU A 248 -8.36 23.33 -7.37
N TRP A 249 -7.31 24.13 -7.61
CA TRP A 249 -6.62 24.93 -6.61
C TRP A 249 -6.92 26.41 -6.74
N ASP A 250 -7.19 26.88 -7.97
CA ASP A 250 -7.43 28.31 -8.29
C ASP A 250 -8.91 28.70 -8.21
N TRP A 251 -9.81 27.79 -7.80
CA TRP A 251 -11.25 28.07 -7.74
C TRP A 251 -11.61 29.31 -6.92
N TRP A 252 -10.84 29.61 -5.87
CA TRP A 252 -11.02 30.78 -5.05
C TRP A 252 -10.67 32.07 -5.81
N GLN A 253 -9.64 32.06 -6.68
CA GLN A 253 -9.32 33.19 -7.56
C GLN A 253 -10.40 33.39 -8.61
N ILE A 254 -10.98 32.31 -9.12
CA ILE A 254 -12.14 32.37 -10.03
C ILE A 254 -13.31 33.03 -9.31
N LEU A 255 -13.60 32.61 -8.08
CA LEU A 255 -14.68 33.21 -7.26
C LEU A 255 -14.44 34.67 -6.96
N GLU A 256 -13.22 35.07 -6.60
CA GLU A 256 -12.83 36.47 -6.39
C GLU A 256 -12.98 37.28 -7.68
N SER A 257 -12.54 36.78 -8.83
CA SER A 257 -12.65 37.45 -10.13
C SER A 257 -14.10 37.76 -10.54
N THR A 258 -15.07 37.05 -10.01
CA THR A 258 -16.49 37.23 -10.24
C THR A 258 -17.17 38.09 -9.16
N ASN A 259 -16.40 38.76 -8.30
CA ASN A 259 -16.89 39.46 -7.10
C ASN A 259 -17.76 38.56 -6.21
N TYR A 260 -17.30 37.32 -5.99
CA TYR A 260 -17.95 36.27 -5.19
C TYR A 260 -19.35 35.84 -5.71
N ASN A 261 -19.60 36.04 -6.99
CA ASN A 261 -20.77 35.48 -7.64
C ASN A 261 -20.54 33.99 -7.93
N LYS A 262 -21.08 33.12 -7.07
CA LYS A 262 -20.90 31.66 -7.12
C LYS A 262 -21.34 31.05 -8.46
N SER A 263 -22.52 31.46 -8.99
CA SER A 263 -22.99 30.94 -10.28
C SER A 263 -22.05 31.29 -11.45
N ALA A 264 -21.54 32.53 -11.47
CA ALA A 264 -20.59 32.94 -12.51
C ALA A 264 -19.25 32.22 -12.34
N ALA A 265 -18.78 32.03 -11.11
CA ALA A 265 -17.56 31.28 -10.82
C ALA A 265 -17.67 29.80 -11.23
N LYS A 266 -18.77 29.13 -10.91
CA LYS A 266 -19.07 27.76 -11.33
C LYS A 266 -19.04 27.61 -12.86
N ALA A 267 -19.67 28.56 -13.59
CA ALA A 267 -19.65 28.53 -15.05
C ALA A 267 -18.22 28.66 -15.61
N ILE A 268 -17.44 29.62 -15.13
CA ILE A 268 -16.03 29.80 -15.57
C ILE A 268 -15.18 28.54 -15.26
N ALA A 269 -15.36 27.96 -14.08
CA ALA A 269 -14.64 26.75 -13.70
C ALA A 269 -15.00 25.56 -14.62
N ALA A 270 -16.30 25.38 -14.89
CA ALA A 270 -16.75 24.33 -15.82
C ALA A 270 -16.22 24.56 -17.24
N ASP A 271 -16.24 25.78 -17.76
CA ASP A 271 -15.69 26.11 -19.09
C ASP A 271 -14.18 25.81 -19.16
N ARG A 272 -13.41 26.08 -18.08
CA ARG A 272 -11.97 25.75 -18.02
C ARG A 272 -11.73 24.25 -18.01
N ILE A 273 -12.54 23.50 -17.26
CA ILE A 273 -12.44 22.04 -17.19
C ILE A 273 -12.80 21.41 -18.55
N ARG A 274 -13.90 21.86 -19.16
CA ARG A 274 -14.32 21.40 -20.50
C ARG A 274 -13.36 21.75 -21.64
N ALA A 275 -12.39 22.64 -21.40
CA ALA A 275 -11.35 22.97 -22.37
C ALA A 275 -10.10 22.05 -22.25
N LEU A 276 -10.05 21.17 -21.26
CA LEU A 276 -9.00 20.17 -21.09
C LEU A 276 -9.18 19.07 -22.15
N SER A 277 -8.07 18.50 -22.59
CA SER A 277 -8.10 17.29 -23.43
C SER A 277 -8.02 16.03 -22.58
N LEU A 278 -8.44 14.91 -23.11
CA LEU A 278 -8.26 13.62 -22.44
C LEU A 278 -6.79 13.36 -22.05
N ALA A 279 -5.85 13.82 -22.87
CA ALA A 279 -4.42 13.74 -22.55
C ALA A 279 -4.01 14.59 -21.34
N ASP A 280 -4.78 15.59 -20.95
CA ASP A 280 -4.58 16.36 -19.73
C ASP A 280 -5.19 15.68 -18.49
N LEU A 281 -6.07 14.71 -18.68
CA LEU A 281 -6.86 14.04 -17.64
C LEU A 281 -6.42 12.61 -17.36
N THR A 282 -5.62 12.00 -18.23
CA THR A 282 -5.17 10.61 -18.08
C THR A 282 -3.66 10.51 -17.99
N PRO A 283 -3.11 9.61 -17.14
CA PRO A 283 -1.68 9.41 -17.05
C PRO A 283 -1.09 8.85 -18.36
N GLN A 284 0.17 9.14 -18.59
CA GLN A 284 0.94 8.65 -19.72
C GLN A 284 2.07 7.75 -19.26
N LEU A 285 2.54 6.92 -20.18
CA LEU A 285 3.68 6.05 -20.01
C LEU A 285 4.75 6.40 -21.03
N PHE A 286 6.00 6.53 -20.58
CA PHE A 286 7.12 6.84 -21.44
C PHE A 286 8.10 5.67 -21.41
N VAL A 287 8.54 5.23 -22.59
CA VAL A 287 9.56 4.19 -22.72
C VAL A 287 10.83 4.82 -23.27
N ARG A 288 11.93 4.69 -22.53
CA ARG A 288 13.25 5.11 -23.00
C ARG A 288 13.95 3.95 -23.71
N ASN A 289 14.33 4.18 -24.95
CA ASN A 289 15.08 3.21 -25.72
C ASN A 289 16.60 3.27 -25.37
N PRO A 290 17.40 2.26 -25.81
CA PRO A 290 18.85 2.25 -25.53
C PRO A 290 19.63 3.43 -26.12
N SER A 291 19.06 4.16 -27.12
CA SER A 291 19.66 5.39 -27.65
C SER A 291 19.33 6.64 -26.83
N GLY A 292 18.57 6.51 -25.75
CA GLY A 292 18.16 7.61 -24.88
C GLY A 292 16.92 8.38 -25.33
N GLN A 293 16.25 7.95 -26.41
CA GLN A 293 15.04 8.58 -26.90
C GLN A 293 13.81 8.04 -26.17
N PHE A 294 12.87 8.94 -25.91
CA PHE A 294 11.59 8.59 -25.29
C PHE A 294 10.49 8.40 -26.34
N THR A 295 9.65 7.41 -26.14
CA THR A 295 8.41 7.19 -26.87
C THR A 295 7.25 7.29 -25.89
N VAL A 296 6.26 8.10 -26.20
CA VAL A 296 5.03 8.23 -25.40
C VAL A 296 4.07 7.11 -25.78
N HIS A 297 3.54 6.44 -24.79
CA HIS A 297 2.50 5.43 -24.97
C HIS A 297 1.30 5.82 -24.11
N GLY A 298 0.11 5.93 -24.74
CA GLY A 298 -1.13 5.99 -23.96
C GLY A 298 -1.37 4.64 -23.27
N LEU A 299 -1.92 4.67 -22.06
CA LEU A 299 -2.23 3.46 -21.30
C LEU A 299 -3.27 2.56 -21.99
N SER A 300 -4.07 3.11 -22.88
CA SER A 300 -5.03 2.34 -23.68
C SER A 300 -4.59 2.29 -25.14
N GLN A 301 -4.26 1.10 -25.63
CA GLN A 301 -3.93 0.88 -27.04
C GLN A 301 -5.18 0.84 -27.96
N SER A 302 -6.39 0.72 -27.42
CA SER A 302 -7.62 0.58 -28.19
C SER A 302 -8.74 1.45 -27.63
N ALA A 303 -8.81 2.69 -28.11
CA ALA A 303 -9.97 3.58 -27.92
C ALA A 303 -10.48 3.68 -26.47
N CYS A 304 -9.55 3.69 -25.48
CA CYS A 304 -9.83 3.74 -24.03
C CYS A 304 -10.54 2.51 -23.45
N GLN A 305 -10.46 1.38 -24.11
CA GLN A 305 -11.06 0.12 -23.63
C GLN A 305 -10.32 -0.50 -22.44
N GLY A 306 -9.11 -0.04 -22.09
CA GLY A 306 -8.40 -0.41 -20.86
C GLY A 306 -8.77 0.46 -19.66
N PHE A 307 -9.81 1.30 -19.76
CA PHE A 307 -10.29 2.14 -18.67
C PHE A 307 -11.65 1.67 -18.18
N TYR A 308 -11.80 1.66 -16.86
CA TYR A 308 -13.00 1.24 -16.15
C TYR A 308 -13.37 2.29 -15.10
N ARG A 309 -14.62 2.27 -14.66
CA ARG A 309 -15.11 3.01 -13.50
C ARG A 309 -16.07 2.16 -12.68
N PRO A 310 -16.15 2.35 -11.37
CA PRO A 310 -17.27 1.86 -10.59
C PRO A 310 -18.59 2.47 -11.06
N THR A 311 -19.71 1.77 -10.86
CA THR A 311 -21.01 2.19 -11.39
C THR A 311 -21.54 3.49 -10.79
N ASP A 312 -21.18 3.81 -9.55
CA ASP A 312 -21.81 4.88 -8.77
C ASP A 312 -20.86 5.62 -7.81
N SER A 313 -19.56 5.29 -7.77
CA SER A 313 -18.60 6.01 -6.94
C SER A 313 -18.03 7.26 -7.65
N HIS A 314 -17.47 8.17 -6.86
CA HIS A 314 -16.83 9.39 -7.33
C HIS A 314 -15.35 9.36 -6.97
N ALA A 315 -14.51 9.48 -7.97
CA ALA A 315 -13.07 9.45 -7.82
C ALA A 315 -12.39 10.53 -8.66
N ARG A 316 -11.21 10.94 -8.22
CA ARG A 316 -10.39 11.97 -8.85
C ARG A 316 -9.05 11.45 -9.35
N GLY A 317 -8.83 10.17 -9.29
CA GLY A 317 -7.57 9.57 -9.70
C GLY A 317 -7.78 8.36 -10.60
N ILE A 318 -6.67 7.81 -11.01
CA ILE A 318 -6.62 6.58 -11.80
C ILE A 318 -5.64 5.64 -11.13
N ALA A 319 -6.17 4.54 -10.58
CA ALA A 319 -5.36 3.40 -10.18
C ALA A 319 -5.10 2.54 -11.40
N SER A 320 -3.85 2.11 -11.59
CA SER A 320 -3.49 1.26 -12.73
C SER A 320 -2.78 0.01 -12.24
N ILE A 321 -3.19 -1.14 -12.78
CA ILE A 321 -2.49 -2.42 -12.65
C ILE A 321 -1.71 -2.63 -13.95
N ILE A 322 -0.38 -2.52 -13.88
CA ILE A 322 0.51 -2.71 -15.03
C ILE A 322 1.12 -4.10 -14.91
N SER A 323 0.79 -4.98 -15.86
CA SER A 323 1.19 -6.39 -15.88
C SER A 323 2.22 -6.65 -16.98
N PHE A 324 3.29 -7.37 -16.67
CA PHE A 324 4.29 -7.79 -17.66
C PHE A 324 5.03 -9.06 -17.22
N ASP A 325 5.65 -9.74 -18.19
CA ASP A 325 6.43 -10.96 -17.96
C ASP A 325 7.93 -10.69 -18.12
N LEU A 326 8.73 -11.10 -17.14
CA LEU A 326 10.18 -10.92 -17.13
C LEU A 326 10.92 -11.84 -18.12
N LEU A 327 10.30 -12.96 -18.54
CA LEU A 327 10.90 -13.89 -19.50
C LEU A 327 10.81 -13.38 -20.96
N GLY A 328 9.91 -12.44 -21.23
CA GLY A 328 9.69 -11.89 -22.56
C GLY A 328 10.86 -11.01 -23.05
N ASN A 329 11.34 -11.23 -24.27
CA ASN A 329 12.35 -10.38 -24.92
C ASN A 329 11.79 -9.00 -25.32
N THR A 330 10.49 -8.91 -25.49
CA THR A 330 9.76 -7.65 -25.71
C THR A 330 8.86 -7.47 -24.50
N MET A 331 9.21 -6.64 -23.58
CA MET A 331 8.29 -6.34 -22.48
C MET A 331 7.03 -5.66 -23.02
N ALA A 332 6.14 -6.48 -23.61
CA ALA A 332 4.76 -6.09 -23.76
C ALA A 332 4.19 -5.95 -22.34
N PHE A 333 3.46 -4.92 -22.08
CA PHE A 333 2.73 -4.74 -20.83
C PHE A 333 1.24 -4.65 -21.15
N ASP A 334 0.45 -5.15 -20.22
CA ASP A 334 -0.98 -4.95 -20.16
C ASP A 334 -1.28 -3.92 -19.07
N ALA A 335 -2.35 -3.16 -19.18
CA ALA A 335 -2.70 -2.16 -18.19
C ALA A 335 -4.22 -2.07 -18.04
N ASP A 336 -4.71 -2.41 -16.86
CA ASP A 336 -6.07 -2.11 -16.42
C ASP A 336 -6.06 -0.80 -15.62
N ASN A 337 -6.87 0.17 -16.05
CA ASN A 337 -6.92 1.50 -15.46
C ASN A 337 -8.30 1.73 -14.87
N ILE A 338 -8.37 2.02 -13.60
CA ILE A 338 -9.62 2.21 -12.87
C ILE A 338 -9.70 3.66 -12.42
N VAL A 339 -10.75 4.37 -12.81
CA VAL A 339 -11.08 5.67 -12.21
C VAL A 339 -11.46 5.40 -10.77
N SER A 340 -10.58 5.75 -9.85
CA SER A 340 -10.55 5.24 -8.49
C SER A 340 -10.02 6.28 -7.52
N ASN A 341 -10.29 6.11 -6.24
CA ASN A 341 -9.59 6.74 -5.14
C ASN A 341 -8.32 5.95 -4.80
N TRP A 342 -7.53 6.43 -3.84
CA TRP A 342 -6.37 5.68 -3.36
C TRP A 342 -6.80 4.30 -2.85
N ALA A 343 -6.23 3.24 -3.39
CA ALA A 343 -6.66 1.88 -3.13
C ALA A 343 -5.62 1.08 -2.33
N THR A 344 -6.09 0.16 -1.50
CA THR A 344 -5.29 -0.90 -0.91
C THR A 344 -5.26 -2.10 -1.86
N PHE A 345 -4.08 -2.70 -2.05
CA PHE A 345 -3.88 -3.85 -2.92
C PHE A 345 -3.51 -5.08 -2.11
N TYR A 346 -4.16 -6.18 -2.45
CA TYR A 346 -3.84 -7.53 -1.99
C TYR A 346 -3.63 -8.43 -3.20
N SER A 347 -2.78 -9.45 -3.07
CA SER A 347 -2.62 -10.44 -4.13
C SER A 347 -2.43 -11.82 -3.53
N SER A 348 -3.29 -12.74 -3.92
CA SER A 348 -3.02 -14.16 -3.87
C SER A 348 -2.25 -14.59 -5.15
N ARG A 349 -2.00 -15.89 -5.29
CA ARG A 349 -1.32 -16.42 -6.47
C ARG A 349 -2.11 -16.22 -7.77
N ASP A 350 -3.45 -16.31 -7.70
CA ASP A 350 -4.33 -16.31 -8.86
C ASP A 350 -5.17 -15.03 -8.99
N ASN A 351 -5.34 -14.27 -7.92
CA ASN A 351 -6.18 -13.08 -7.88
C ASN A 351 -5.44 -11.86 -7.32
N MET A 352 -5.73 -10.69 -7.86
CA MET A 352 -5.37 -9.41 -7.30
C MET A 352 -6.63 -8.66 -6.90
N VAL A 353 -6.66 -8.14 -5.69
CA VAL A 353 -7.78 -7.37 -5.14
C VAL A 353 -7.36 -5.92 -5.03
N LEU A 354 -8.17 -5.04 -5.61
CA LEU A 354 -8.09 -3.59 -5.44
C LEU A 354 -9.28 -3.17 -4.59
N ALA A 355 -9.01 -2.67 -3.39
CA ALA A 355 -10.01 -2.19 -2.46
C ALA A 355 -9.86 -0.67 -2.27
N GLU A 356 -10.92 0.08 -2.63
CA GLU A 356 -10.91 1.54 -2.59
C GLU A 356 -12.09 2.11 -1.82
N PRO A 357 -11.93 3.25 -1.10
CA PRO A 357 -13.05 4.01 -0.59
C PRO A 357 -13.97 4.43 -1.74
N ALA A 358 -15.28 4.22 -1.61
CA ALA A 358 -16.25 4.57 -2.64
C ALA A 358 -16.32 6.07 -2.93
N HIS A 359 -15.87 6.89 -1.96
CA HIS A 359 -15.76 8.35 -2.07
C HIS A 359 -14.37 8.81 -1.64
N ASP A 360 -13.90 9.90 -2.23
CA ASP A 360 -12.67 10.58 -1.80
C ASP A 360 -12.90 11.28 -0.45
N TRP A 361 -11.80 11.52 0.30
CA TRP A 361 -11.82 12.17 1.62
C TRP A 361 -12.55 13.52 1.64
N TRP A 362 -12.48 14.32 0.55
CA TRP A 362 -13.19 15.61 0.45
C TRP A 362 -14.72 15.44 0.43
N TRP A 363 -15.24 14.31 -0.07
CA TRP A 363 -16.67 14.00 -0.06
C TRP A 363 -17.20 13.90 1.37
N TYR A 364 -16.50 13.24 2.28
CA TYR A 364 -16.90 13.12 3.68
C TYR A 364 -16.91 14.44 4.44
N TRP A 365 -16.18 15.46 3.98
CA TRP A 365 -16.27 16.80 4.52
C TRP A 365 -17.61 17.47 4.24
N TRP A 366 -18.23 17.11 3.13
CA TRP A 366 -19.42 17.75 2.63
C TRP A 366 -20.70 16.95 2.89
N PHE A 367 -20.59 15.62 2.93
CA PHE A 367 -21.69 14.68 3.08
C PHE A 367 -21.46 13.79 4.30
N GLN A 368 -21.49 14.41 5.51
CA GLN A 368 -21.16 13.76 6.79
C GLN A 368 -22.12 12.60 7.16
N ASP A 369 -23.25 12.50 6.49
CA ASP A 369 -24.24 11.44 6.73
C ASP A 369 -24.03 10.20 5.87
N ASP A 370 -23.17 10.24 4.85
CA ASP A 370 -22.89 9.08 4.02
C ASP A 370 -22.05 8.05 4.79
N PRO A 371 -22.37 6.76 4.70
CA PRO A 371 -21.59 5.71 5.37
C PRO A 371 -20.21 5.57 4.71
N ASP A 372 -19.21 5.22 5.51
CA ASP A 372 -17.93 4.75 5.01
C ASP A 372 -18.18 3.47 4.21
N GLN A 373 -17.91 3.48 2.90
CA GLN A 373 -18.08 2.31 2.03
C GLN A 373 -16.81 2.03 1.24
N LEU A 374 -16.53 0.74 1.08
CA LEU A 374 -15.37 0.21 0.39
C LEU A 374 -15.81 -0.58 -0.85
N ASN A 375 -15.31 -0.19 -2.01
CA ASN A 375 -15.42 -1.00 -3.23
C ASN A 375 -14.30 -2.03 -3.27
N VAL A 376 -14.61 -3.22 -3.70
CA VAL A 376 -13.67 -4.34 -3.80
C VAL A 376 -13.71 -4.86 -5.23
N HIS A 377 -12.61 -4.71 -5.97
CA HIS A 377 -12.48 -5.14 -7.36
C HIS A 377 -11.49 -6.27 -7.47
N VAL A 378 -11.89 -7.37 -8.09
CA VAL A 378 -11.08 -8.58 -8.21
C VAL A 378 -10.64 -8.79 -9.65
N PHE A 379 -9.34 -9.07 -9.81
CA PHE A 379 -8.68 -9.33 -11.09
C PHE A 379 -8.04 -10.70 -11.06
N ASP A 380 -8.35 -11.54 -12.04
CA ASP A 380 -7.64 -12.79 -12.32
C ASP A 380 -6.25 -12.48 -12.87
N ILE A 381 -5.22 -12.97 -12.21
CA ILE A 381 -3.82 -12.79 -12.59
C ILE A 381 -3.12 -14.12 -12.92
N SER A 382 -3.86 -15.20 -13.07
CA SER A 382 -3.34 -16.53 -13.39
C SER A 382 -2.64 -16.61 -14.74
N VAL A 383 -2.91 -15.67 -15.66
CA VAL A 383 -2.24 -15.60 -16.97
C VAL A 383 -1.01 -14.69 -16.84
N PRO A 384 0.21 -15.22 -17.11
CA PRO A 384 1.43 -14.41 -17.02
C PRO A 384 1.41 -13.16 -17.88
N GLY A 385 1.81 -12.01 -17.29
CA GLY A 385 1.86 -10.71 -17.96
C GLY A 385 0.51 -10.06 -18.24
N HIS A 386 -0.58 -10.60 -17.72
CA HIS A 386 -1.93 -10.06 -17.88
C HIS A 386 -2.69 -9.99 -16.56
N SER A 387 -3.61 -9.03 -16.47
CA SER A 387 -4.67 -8.99 -15.47
C SER A 387 -6.03 -8.94 -16.18
N ARG A 388 -7.06 -9.52 -15.56
CA ARG A 388 -8.40 -9.54 -16.15
C ARG A 388 -9.45 -9.33 -15.05
N TYR A 389 -10.18 -8.26 -15.12
CA TYR A 389 -11.30 -8.00 -14.22
C TYR A 389 -12.30 -9.17 -14.20
N THR A 390 -12.66 -9.65 -13.01
CA THR A 390 -13.60 -10.75 -12.80
C THR A 390 -14.89 -10.32 -12.14
N GLY A 391 -14.85 -9.35 -11.24
CA GLY A 391 -16.05 -8.88 -10.58
C GLY A 391 -15.76 -7.89 -9.47
N SER A 392 -16.81 -7.31 -8.90
CA SER A 392 -16.72 -6.38 -7.76
C SER A 392 -17.77 -6.65 -6.71
N GLY A 393 -17.44 -6.27 -5.48
CA GLY A 393 -18.34 -6.19 -4.35
C GLY A 393 -18.24 -4.83 -3.66
N ARG A 394 -19.09 -4.62 -2.66
CA ARG A 394 -19.06 -3.44 -1.79
C ARG A 394 -19.39 -3.85 -0.37
N VAL A 395 -18.65 -3.30 0.59
CA VAL A 395 -18.88 -3.49 2.03
C VAL A 395 -18.84 -2.13 2.73
N ASP A 396 -19.36 -2.08 3.96
CA ASP A 396 -19.25 -0.88 4.78
C ASP A 396 -17.90 -0.84 5.52
N GLY A 397 -17.36 0.36 5.72
CA GLY A 397 -16.15 0.63 6.47
C GLY A 397 -14.90 0.81 5.61
N GLN A 398 -13.76 0.89 6.28
CA GLN A 398 -12.43 1.06 5.70
C GLN A 398 -11.47 0.01 6.23
N LEU A 399 -10.46 -0.32 5.45
CA LEU A 399 -9.38 -1.24 5.83
C LEU A 399 -8.34 -0.55 6.71
N SER A 400 -7.67 -1.30 7.58
CA SER A 400 -6.44 -0.86 8.25
C SER A 400 -5.24 -0.92 7.30
N ASP A 401 -5.10 -2.03 6.60
CA ASP A 401 -3.98 -2.36 5.70
C ASP A 401 -4.35 -3.56 4.80
N GLN A 402 -3.39 -4.07 4.04
CA GLN A 402 -3.60 -5.23 3.16
C GLN A 402 -3.82 -6.56 3.92
N PHE A 403 -3.38 -6.70 5.18
CA PHE A 403 -3.64 -7.90 5.99
C PHE A 403 -5.10 -8.04 6.43
N ALA A 404 -5.84 -6.94 6.35
CA ALA A 404 -7.29 -6.94 6.51
C ALA A 404 -8.02 -7.53 5.29
N ILE A 405 -7.29 -8.00 4.27
CA ILE A 405 -7.80 -8.69 3.08
C ILE A 405 -7.19 -10.09 3.01
N ASP A 406 -8.00 -11.07 2.65
CA ASP A 406 -7.60 -12.46 2.40
C ASP A 406 -8.44 -13.05 1.26
N GLU A 407 -7.88 -14.02 0.55
CA GLU A 407 -8.58 -14.81 -0.46
C GLU A 407 -8.45 -16.29 -0.13
N GLU A 408 -9.58 -16.96 0.12
CA GLU A 408 -9.61 -18.39 0.38
C GLU A 408 -10.60 -19.06 -0.58
N ALA A 409 -10.11 -19.94 -1.44
CA ALA A 409 -10.88 -20.72 -2.40
C ALA A 409 -11.83 -19.85 -3.29
N GLY A 410 -11.40 -18.65 -3.65
CA GLY A 410 -12.14 -17.70 -4.49
C GLY A 410 -13.08 -16.76 -3.71
N ALA A 411 -13.26 -16.95 -2.42
CA ALA A 411 -13.97 -16.01 -1.56
C ALA A 411 -13.03 -14.92 -1.07
N ILE A 412 -13.46 -13.67 -1.11
CA ILE A 412 -12.73 -12.53 -0.57
C ILE A 412 -13.23 -12.22 0.83
N ARG A 413 -12.32 -12.16 1.79
CA ARG A 413 -12.58 -11.84 3.19
C ARG A 413 -11.98 -10.50 3.54
N LEU A 414 -12.71 -9.68 4.29
CA LEU A 414 -12.33 -8.31 4.60
C LEU A 414 -12.63 -8.00 6.06
N ALA A 415 -11.69 -7.34 6.75
CA ALA A 415 -11.93 -6.77 8.07
C ALA A 415 -11.93 -5.23 7.96
N THR A 416 -13.04 -4.58 8.34
CA THR A 416 -13.24 -3.13 8.17
C THR A 416 -13.68 -2.44 9.45
N THR A 417 -13.42 -1.13 9.54
CA THR A 417 -13.95 -0.25 10.59
C THR A 417 -14.84 0.83 9.97
N THR A 418 -16.04 1.01 10.49
CA THR A 418 -16.98 2.09 10.08
C THR A 418 -16.90 3.30 11.00
N ASN A 419 -17.43 4.44 10.55
CA ASN A 419 -17.54 5.71 11.29
C ASN A 419 -16.20 6.35 11.69
N ILE A 420 -15.10 6.03 11.02
CA ILE A 420 -13.76 6.57 11.34
C ILE A 420 -13.75 8.09 11.18
N PHE A 421 -14.23 8.64 10.05
CA PHE A 421 -14.22 10.07 9.79
C PHE A 421 -15.23 10.84 10.66
N ARG A 422 -16.37 10.24 10.99
CA ARG A 422 -17.40 10.87 11.83
C ARG A 422 -16.91 11.16 13.25
N GLN A 423 -16.04 10.30 13.81
CA GLN A 423 -15.44 10.50 15.13
C GLN A 423 -14.43 11.67 15.14
N TRP A 424 -13.74 11.92 14.05
CA TRP A 424 -12.69 12.96 13.99
C TRP A 424 -13.26 14.38 13.85
N TRP A 425 -14.42 14.52 13.24
CA TRP A 425 -15.01 15.82 12.89
C TRP A 425 -16.29 16.17 13.65
N GLY A 426 -16.84 15.25 14.41
CA GLY A 426 -18.09 15.39 15.16
C GLY A 426 -18.05 16.32 16.40
N GLY A 427 -17.08 17.22 16.50
CA GLY A 427 -16.94 18.20 17.59
C GLY A 427 -17.74 19.49 17.40
N GLY A 428 -18.69 19.57 16.47
CA GLY A 428 -19.60 20.69 16.30
C GLY A 428 -20.70 20.73 17.37
N ASP A 429 -21.28 21.91 17.59
CA ASP A 429 -22.34 22.22 18.60
C ASP A 429 -23.66 21.43 18.41
N ASP A 430 -23.70 20.40 17.56
CA ASP A 430 -24.90 19.61 17.35
C ASP A 430 -25.03 18.52 18.44
N GLN A 431 -26.24 18.43 19.01
CA GLN A 431 -26.51 17.66 20.24
C GLN A 431 -26.58 16.14 20.05
N THR A 432 -26.21 15.60 18.89
CA THR A 432 -26.14 14.18 18.62
C THR A 432 -24.67 13.75 18.52
N ALA A 433 -24.24 12.94 19.50
CA ALA A 433 -22.91 12.31 19.40
C ALA A 433 -22.84 11.47 18.10
N PRO A 434 -21.71 11.52 17.36
CA PRO A 434 -21.54 10.68 16.18
C PRO A 434 -21.68 9.19 16.56
N PRO A 435 -22.13 8.33 15.64
CA PRO A 435 -22.20 6.90 15.91
C PRO A 435 -20.79 6.37 16.25
N PRO A 436 -20.69 5.42 17.20
CA PRO A 436 -19.40 4.86 17.56
C PRO A 436 -18.76 4.16 16.34
N MET A 437 -17.43 4.08 16.29
CA MET A 437 -16.73 3.19 15.39
C MET A 437 -17.21 1.75 15.65
N GLU A 438 -17.32 0.97 14.59
CA GLU A 438 -17.74 -0.42 14.63
C GLU A 438 -16.89 -1.26 13.68
N ASN A 439 -16.47 -2.44 14.12
CA ASN A 439 -15.64 -3.31 13.32
C ASN A 439 -16.45 -4.50 12.79
N HIS A 440 -16.12 -4.88 11.58
CA HIS A 440 -16.84 -5.90 10.81
C HIS A 440 -15.88 -6.88 10.17
N VAL A 441 -16.33 -8.13 9.97
CA VAL A 441 -15.70 -9.06 9.02
C VAL A 441 -16.75 -9.48 7.99
N TRP A 442 -16.38 -9.35 6.74
CA TRP A 442 -17.20 -9.63 5.56
C TRP A 442 -16.62 -10.79 4.79
N VAL A 443 -17.48 -11.63 4.23
CA VAL A 443 -17.11 -12.67 3.28
C VAL A 443 -17.91 -12.48 2.00
N LEU A 444 -17.22 -12.35 0.88
CA LEU A 444 -17.80 -12.13 -0.43
C LEU A 444 -17.46 -13.30 -1.34
N GLU A 445 -18.46 -13.84 -2.05
CA GLU A 445 -18.26 -14.90 -3.04
C GLU A 445 -18.66 -14.45 -4.46
N PRO A 446 -17.96 -14.98 -5.50
CA PRO A 446 -18.23 -14.59 -6.88
C PRO A 446 -19.61 -15.08 -7.35
N GLN A 447 -20.40 -14.16 -7.90
CA GLN A 447 -21.71 -14.41 -8.52
C GLN A 447 -21.74 -13.79 -9.93
N GLY A 448 -21.05 -14.41 -10.89
CA GLY A 448 -20.81 -13.83 -12.21
C GLY A 448 -19.87 -12.61 -12.11
N PRO A 449 -20.27 -11.42 -12.57
CA PRO A 449 -19.43 -10.21 -12.50
C PRO A 449 -19.52 -9.48 -11.15
N ARG A 450 -20.17 -10.07 -10.13
CA ARG A 450 -20.31 -9.52 -8.80
C ARG A 450 -19.66 -10.41 -7.76
N TYR A 451 -19.22 -9.79 -6.68
CA TYR A 451 -18.87 -10.44 -5.44
C TYR A 451 -19.93 -10.06 -4.41
N ASP A 452 -20.86 -10.97 -4.16
CA ASP A 452 -21.96 -10.74 -3.23
C ASP A 452 -21.56 -11.14 -1.80
N VAL A 453 -21.94 -10.35 -0.80
CA VAL A 453 -21.72 -10.68 0.61
C VAL A 453 -22.55 -11.92 0.95
N VAL A 454 -21.87 -12.99 1.33
CA VAL A 454 -22.50 -14.27 1.74
C VAL A 454 -22.46 -14.45 3.25
N GLY A 455 -21.52 -13.82 3.95
CA GLY A 455 -21.40 -13.86 5.40
C GLY A 455 -20.90 -12.55 5.98
N HIS A 456 -21.31 -12.27 7.21
CA HIS A 456 -20.95 -11.05 7.91
C HIS A 456 -21.05 -11.22 9.42
N VAL A 457 -20.06 -10.69 10.14
CA VAL A 457 -20.15 -10.46 11.58
C VAL A 457 -19.72 -9.01 11.87
N GLY A 458 -20.52 -8.29 12.64
CA GLY A 458 -20.31 -6.89 13.02
C GLY A 458 -20.46 -6.69 14.53
N GLY A 459 -20.43 -5.44 14.98
CA GLY A 459 -20.53 -5.07 16.40
C GLY A 459 -19.28 -5.41 17.22
N ILE A 460 -18.13 -5.66 16.55
CA ILE A 460 -16.90 -6.03 17.23
C ILE A 460 -16.28 -4.76 17.85
N ALA A 461 -16.01 -4.77 19.17
CA ALA A 461 -15.30 -3.72 19.88
C ALA A 461 -15.83 -2.29 19.59
N LEU A 462 -17.07 -2.00 19.92
CA LEU A 462 -17.72 -0.71 19.69
C LEU A 462 -16.91 0.46 20.25
N GLY A 463 -16.64 1.47 19.44
CA GLY A 463 -15.87 2.66 19.79
C GLY A 463 -14.35 2.50 19.63
N GLU A 464 -13.89 1.37 19.11
CA GLU A 464 -12.50 1.07 18.80
C GLU A 464 -12.32 0.90 17.28
N ARG A 465 -11.09 1.07 16.78
CA ARG A 465 -10.76 0.76 15.38
C ARG A 465 -9.82 -0.46 15.31
N ILE A 466 -9.84 -1.16 14.19
CA ILE A 466 -8.86 -2.20 13.89
C ILE A 466 -7.46 -1.56 13.78
N MET A 467 -6.49 -2.10 14.50
CA MET A 467 -5.08 -1.73 14.44
C MET A 467 -4.25 -2.75 13.65
N SER A 468 -4.64 -4.00 13.71
CA SER A 468 -4.11 -5.07 12.86
C SER A 468 -5.15 -6.18 12.69
N ALA A 469 -5.07 -6.81 11.53
CA ALA A 469 -5.86 -7.98 11.19
C ALA A 469 -4.95 -9.08 10.63
N ARG A 470 -5.35 -10.33 10.76
CA ARG A 470 -4.79 -11.44 10.00
C ARG A 470 -5.88 -12.47 9.77
N LEU A 471 -6.27 -12.61 8.52
CA LEU A 471 -7.20 -13.64 8.07
C LEU A 471 -6.37 -14.72 7.37
N ILE A 472 -6.55 -15.98 7.72
CA ILE A 472 -5.75 -17.07 7.17
C ILE A 472 -6.49 -18.42 7.32
N GLY A 473 -6.72 -19.12 6.21
CA GLY A 473 -7.43 -20.38 6.18
C GLY A 473 -8.81 -20.26 6.84
N ASP A 474 -9.11 -21.09 7.85
CA ASP A 474 -10.38 -21.09 8.59
C ASP A 474 -10.41 -20.15 9.81
N LYS A 475 -9.38 -19.31 9.97
CA LYS A 475 -9.17 -18.48 11.16
C LYS A 475 -9.03 -17.00 10.82
N GLY A 476 -9.50 -16.15 11.74
CA GLY A 476 -9.25 -14.72 11.71
C GLY A 476 -8.77 -14.20 13.08
N TYR A 477 -7.93 -13.19 13.04
CA TYR A 477 -7.42 -12.49 14.21
C TYR A 477 -7.56 -11.00 14.00
N LEU A 478 -8.16 -10.30 14.99
CA LEU A 478 -8.28 -8.85 14.97
C LEU A 478 -7.74 -8.28 16.28
N VAL A 479 -6.98 -7.22 16.17
CA VAL A 479 -6.58 -6.38 17.30
C VAL A 479 -7.22 -5.01 17.10
N THR A 480 -7.97 -4.54 18.10
CA THR A 480 -8.60 -3.22 18.07
C THR A 480 -8.03 -2.35 19.16
N PHE A 481 -8.16 -1.03 19.10
CA PHE A 481 -7.60 -0.10 20.08
C PHE A 481 -8.46 1.09 20.43
N ARG A 482 -8.55 1.34 21.76
CA ARG A 482 -8.93 2.62 22.34
C ARG A 482 -8.12 2.97 23.60
N GLN A 483 -7.94 2.08 24.54
CA GLN A 483 -7.13 2.23 25.78
C GLN A 483 -6.63 0.88 26.34
N VAL A 484 -7.34 -0.20 26.12
CA VAL A 484 -6.99 -1.58 26.46
C VAL A 484 -7.45 -2.43 25.28
N ASP A 485 -6.56 -3.25 24.74
CA ASP A 485 -6.82 -3.92 23.47
C ASP A 485 -7.31 -5.34 23.64
N PRO A 486 -8.43 -5.68 23.07
CA PRO A 486 -8.78 -7.07 22.84
C PRO A 486 -8.13 -7.62 21.55
N LEU A 487 -7.51 -8.80 21.69
CA LEU A 487 -7.30 -9.72 20.57
C LEU A 487 -8.58 -10.55 20.41
N PHE A 488 -9.21 -10.47 19.28
CA PHE A 488 -10.34 -11.32 18.91
C PHE A 488 -9.88 -12.47 18.02
N THR A 489 -10.46 -13.65 18.27
CA THR A 489 -10.33 -14.83 17.40
C THR A 489 -11.66 -15.08 16.70
N LEU A 490 -11.61 -15.35 15.40
CA LEU A 490 -12.78 -15.54 14.56
C LEU A 490 -12.73 -16.89 13.84
N ASP A 491 -13.83 -17.62 13.91
CA ASP A 491 -14.06 -18.81 13.09
C ASP A 491 -14.59 -18.40 11.72
N LEU A 492 -13.83 -18.70 10.69
CA LEU A 492 -14.10 -18.42 9.28
C LEU A 492 -14.33 -19.71 8.46
N SER A 493 -14.48 -20.85 9.12
CA SER A 493 -14.66 -22.16 8.47
C SER A 493 -15.96 -22.28 7.67
N ASP A 494 -16.97 -21.48 8.02
CA ASP A 494 -18.21 -21.33 7.26
C ASP A 494 -18.32 -19.92 6.71
N ASN A 495 -18.06 -19.75 5.42
CA ASN A 495 -18.12 -18.47 4.72
C ASN A 495 -19.45 -17.73 4.91
N THR A 496 -20.55 -18.47 5.13
CA THR A 496 -21.90 -17.88 5.30
C THR A 496 -22.17 -17.44 6.73
N ASN A 497 -21.34 -17.81 7.69
CA ASN A 497 -21.56 -17.58 9.11
C ASN A 497 -20.26 -17.33 9.88
N PRO A 498 -19.46 -16.29 9.53
CA PRO A 498 -18.27 -15.93 10.28
C PRO A 498 -18.65 -15.56 11.72
N GLN A 499 -17.86 -15.98 12.72
CA GLN A 499 -18.17 -15.78 14.12
C GLN A 499 -16.97 -15.33 14.94
N VAL A 500 -17.15 -14.37 15.85
CA VAL A 500 -16.20 -14.11 16.93
C VAL A 500 -16.36 -15.22 17.97
N VAL A 501 -15.27 -15.94 18.26
CA VAL A 501 -15.29 -17.10 19.18
C VAL A 501 -14.48 -16.88 20.43
N GLY A 502 -13.51 -15.95 20.45
CA GLY A 502 -12.70 -15.62 21.63
C GLY A 502 -12.36 -14.14 21.70
N GLU A 503 -12.08 -13.68 22.90
CA GLU A 503 -11.62 -12.32 23.22
C GLU A 503 -10.57 -12.37 24.34
N LEU A 504 -9.42 -11.71 24.15
CA LEU A 504 -8.38 -11.55 25.16
C LEU A 504 -8.03 -10.08 25.32
N LYS A 505 -8.23 -9.50 26.51
CA LYS A 505 -7.86 -8.11 26.81
C LYS A 505 -6.46 -8.03 27.43
N ILE A 506 -5.60 -7.22 26.82
CA ILE A 506 -4.24 -6.95 27.29
C ILE A 506 -3.95 -5.45 27.26
N PRO A 507 -3.03 -4.91 28.08
CA PRO A 507 -2.53 -3.55 27.94
C PRO A 507 -1.61 -3.42 26.72
N GLY A 508 -1.92 -2.54 25.76
CA GLY A 508 -1.16 -2.32 24.55
C GLY A 508 -1.84 -2.84 23.29
N PHE A 509 -1.26 -2.66 22.12
CA PHE A 509 -1.82 -3.14 20.86
C PHE A 509 -0.74 -3.67 19.91
N SER A 510 -1.08 -4.69 19.15
CA SER A 510 -0.25 -5.20 18.07
C SER A 510 -0.58 -4.49 16.77
N THR A 511 0.44 -4.08 16.03
CA THR A 511 0.30 -3.47 14.71
C THR A 511 0.56 -4.48 13.58
N TYR A 512 1.26 -5.58 13.89
CA TYR A 512 1.48 -6.68 12.96
C TYR A 512 1.35 -8.03 13.67
N ILE A 513 0.70 -8.99 12.99
CA ILE A 513 0.45 -10.35 13.47
C ILE A 513 1.12 -11.34 12.52
N HIS A 514 2.11 -12.09 13.04
CA HIS A 514 2.78 -13.17 12.32
C HIS A 514 2.31 -14.52 12.87
N PRO A 515 1.74 -15.41 12.05
CA PRO A 515 1.43 -16.79 12.47
C PRO A 515 2.71 -17.55 12.76
N LEU A 516 2.96 -17.89 14.02
CA LEU A 516 4.15 -18.62 14.45
C LEU A 516 3.99 -20.14 14.24
N SER A 517 2.79 -20.65 14.52
CA SER A 517 2.37 -22.02 14.29
C SER A 517 0.85 -22.10 14.20
N THR A 518 0.28 -23.28 14.09
CA THR A 518 -1.20 -23.47 14.06
C THR A 518 -1.92 -23.00 15.33
N ASP A 519 -1.19 -22.89 16.46
CA ASP A 519 -1.72 -22.56 17.77
C ASP A 519 -0.99 -21.39 18.47
N LYS A 520 -0.05 -20.73 17.79
CA LYS A 520 0.69 -19.59 18.32
C LYS A 520 0.76 -18.43 17.33
N LEU A 521 0.66 -17.21 17.88
CA LEU A 521 0.92 -15.98 17.14
C LEU A 521 2.14 -15.28 17.72
N LEU A 522 2.92 -14.63 16.86
CA LEU A 522 4.02 -13.75 17.21
C LEU A 522 3.68 -12.36 16.68
N THR A 523 3.79 -11.32 17.53
CA THR A 523 3.36 -9.97 17.13
C THR A 523 4.39 -8.92 17.53
N ILE A 524 4.37 -7.80 16.82
CA ILE A 524 4.99 -6.55 17.24
C ILE A 524 3.92 -5.49 17.42
N GLY A 525 4.12 -4.61 18.38
CA GLY A 525 3.20 -3.53 18.68
C GLY A 525 3.74 -2.61 19.75
N VAL A 526 2.82 -1.89 20.41
CA VAL A 526 3.15 -0.98 21.50
C VAL A 526 2.48 -1.49 22.77
N GLY A 527 3.27 -1.89 23.76
CA GLY A 527 2.80 -2.35 25.07
C GLY A 527 2.82 -1.24 26.11
N GLY A 528 1.84 -1.22 26.99
CA GLY A 528 1.79 -0.34 28.15
C GLY A 528 1.87 -1.12 29.46
N ASP A 529 2.02 -0.40 30.59
CA ASP A 529 1.84 -1.01 31.89
C ASP A 529 0.36 -1.24 32.24
N GLU A 530 0.07 -1.89 33.35
CA GLU A 530 -1.30 -2.18 33.81
C GLU A 530 -2.19 -0.94 34.00
N ASN A 531 -1.61 0.26 34.03
CA ASN A 531 -2.31 1.53 34.13
C ASN A 531 -2.47 2.26 32.78
N GLY A 532 -2.04 1.66 31.67
CA GLY A 532 -2.03 2.29 30.35
C GLY A 532 -1.02 3.43 30.24
N ALA A 533 0.12 3.33 30.94
CA ALA A 533 1.25 4.24 30.86
C ALA A 533 2.52 3.49 30.43
N ASN A 534 3.62 4.23 30.22
CA ASN A 534 4.93 3.67 29.86
C ASN A 534 4.89 2.83 28.55
N TRP A 535 4.33 3.42 27.50
CA TRP A 535 4.23 2.80 26.17
C TRP A 535 5.60 2.46 25.60
N ARG A 536 5.78 1.22 25.15
CA ARG A 536 7.05 0.68 24.67
C ARG A 536 6.85 -0.22 23.45
N THR A 537 7.77 -0.18 22.49
CA THR A 537 7.82 -1.18 21.41
C THR A 537 7.99 -2.57 22.05
N THR A 538 7.07 -3.48 21.72
CA THR A 538 6.94 -4.76 22.43
C THR A 538 6.70 -5.90 21.44
N ILE A 539 7.42 -7.00 21.63
CA ILE A 539 7.14 -8.28 20.98
C ILE A 539 6.27 -9.10 21.93
N SER A 540 5.21 -9.70 21.40
CA SER A 540 4.32 -10.56 22.17
C SER A 540 4.05 -11.88 21.46
N THR A 541 3.78 -12.92 22.23
CA THR A 541 3.29 -14.21 21.72
C THR A 541 1.97 -14.55 22.36
N PHE A 542 1.07 -15.11 21.58
CA PHE A 542 -0.25 -15.55 22.03
C PHE A 542 -0.41 -17.03 21.81
N ASP A 543 -1.02 -17.71 22.78
CA ASP A 543 -1.53 -19.07 22.65
C ASP A 543 -2.98 -19.00 22.17
N VAL A 544 -3.22 -19.51 20.97
CA VAL A 544 -4.52 -19.57 20.30
C VAL A 544 -4.95 -21.03 20.05
N GLY A 545 -4.33 -21.98 20.75
CA GLY A 545 -4.67 -23.41 20.68
C GLY A 545 -6.07 -23.70 21.21
N ASP A 546 -6.47 -23.04 22.32
CA ASP A 546 -7.89 -22.92 22.67
C ASP A 546 -8.43 -21.63 22.03
N PHE A 547 -9.00 -21.78 20.84
CA PHE A 547 -9.42 -20.67 19.99
C PHE A 547 -10.55 -19.83 20.62
N ALA A 548 -11.32 -20.39 21.53
CA ALA A 548 -12.35 -19.68 22.28
C ALA A 548 -11.79 -18.94 23.53
N ASN A 549 -10.61 -19.33 23.99
CA ASN A 549 -9.96 -18.73 25.15
C ASN A 549 -8.48 -18.41 24.84
N PRO A 550 -8.19 -17.45 23.94
CA PRO A 550 -6.83 -17.07 23.63
C PRO A 550 -6.11 -16.52 24.87
N ALA A 551 -4.81 -16.74 24.97
CA ALA A 551 -4.01 -16.32 26.13
C ALA A 551 -2.71 -15.67 25.70
N LEU A 552 -2.26 -14.66 26.47
CA LEU A 552 -0.92 -14.10 26.32
C LEU A 552 0.11 -15.12 26.84
N ALA A 553 1.01 -15.59 25.96
CA ALA A 553 2.05 -16.54 26.35
C ALA A 553 3.30 -15.83 26.89
N ALA A 554 3.75 -14.79 26.21
CA ALA A 554 4.89 -13.97 26.65
C ALA A 554 4.81 -12.54 26.09
N THR A 555 5.52 -11.61 26.73
CA THR A 555 5.73 -10.25 26.23
C THR A 555 7.15 -9.80 26.53
N LEU A 556 7.78 -9.09 25.59
CA LEU A 556 9.17 -8.63 25.69
C LEU A 556 9.27 -7.19 25.12
N PRO A 557 9.37 -6.16 25.98
CA PRO A 557 9.72 -4.81 25.51
C PRO A 557 11.14 -4.75 24.95
N ILE A 558 11.34 -4.07 23.82
CA ILE A 558 12.61 -4.05 23.08
C ILE A 558 13.26 -2.66 22.98
N ASP A 559 12.64 -1.58 23.42
CA ASP A 559 13.11 -0.19 23.23
C ASP A 559 13.96 0.36 24.41
N GLY A 560 14.53 -0.50 25.25
CA GLY A 560 15.34 -0.09 26.42
C GLY A 560 14.54 0.70 27.48
N GLU A 561 15.22 1.25 28.51
CA GLU A 561 14.57 1.96 29.63
C GLU A 561 14.19 3.43 29.29
N ALA A 562 14.68 4.00 28.20
CA ALA A 562 14.51 5.42 27.89
C ALA A 562 13.16 5.81 27.28
N GLY A 563 12.35 4.85 26.83
CA GLY A 563 10.91 5.03 26.55
C GLY A 563 10.53 5.86 25.32
N TRP A 564 11.44 6.10 24.35
CA TRP A 564 11.18 6.84 23.11
C TRP A 564 11.76 6.10 21.90
N GLY A 565 11.51 4.79 21.85
CA GLY A 565 11.97 3.97 20.74
C GLY A 565 10.86 3.71 19.72
N TRP A 566 11.25 3.48 18.47
CA TRP A 566 10.36 3.01 17.43
C TRP A 566 11.04 1.94 16.57
N SER A 567 10.24 1.16 15.88
CA SER A 567 10.70 0.13 14.97
C SER A 567 10.02 0.30 13.61
N GLU A 568 10.76 0.16 12.52
CA GLU A 568 10.18 0.11 11.18
C GLU A 568 9.17 -1.06 11.06
N ALA A 569 9.40 -2.14 11.79
CA ALA A 569 8.51 -3.31 11.81
C ALA A 569 7.12 -3.04 12.43
N LEU A 570 6.86 -1.86 13.01
CA LEU A 570 5.52 -1.47 13.47
C LEU A 570 4.57 -1.13 12.32
N TRP A 571 5.12 -0.77 11.12
CA TRP A 571 4.33 -0.40 9.94
C TRP A 571 4.83 -1.03 8.64
N GLU A 572 6.05 -1.58 8.61
CA GLU A 572 6.63 -2.29 7.47
C GLU A 572 7.01 -3.71 7.91
N HIS A 573 6.15 -4.65 7.60
CA HIS A 573 6.32 -6.05 8.00
C HIS A 573 7.57 -6.70 7.41
N LYS A 574 8.09 -6.23 6.27
CA LYS A 574 9.34 -6.74 5.67
C LYS A 574 10.57 -6.46 6.54
N ALA A 575 10.44 -5.56 7.53
CA ALA A 575 11.43 -5.35 8.58
C ALA A 575 11.31 -6.35 9.76
N PHE A 576 10.19 -7.10 9.83
CA PHE A 576 9.96 -8.13 10.85
C PHE A 576 10.42 -9.48 10.32
N GLN A 577 11.65 -9.89 10.66
CA GLN A 577 12.27 -11.07 10.11
C GLN A 577 12.31 -12.22 11.12
N TYR A 578 11.32 -13.11 11.06
CA TYR A 578 11.34 -14.37 11.79
C TYR A 578 11.93 -15.49 10.93
N PHE A 579 12.85 -16.28 11.50
CA PHE A 579 13.49 -17.41 10.83
C PHE A 579 13.26 -18.69 11.63
N ALA A 580 12.26 -19.45 11.25
CA ALA A 580 11.79 -20.64 11.95
C ALA A 580 12.88 -21.72 12.17
N PRO A 581 13.80 -22.04 11.20
CA PRO A 581 14.84 -23.05 11.43
C PRO A 581 15.79 -22.73 12.59
N LYS A 582 15.88 -21.48 13.00
CA LYS A 582 16.72 -21.04 14.13
C LYS A 582 15.91 -20.57 15.34
N GLN A 583 14.58 -20.50 15.20
CA GLN A 583 13.68 -19.93 16.20
C GLN A 583 14.14 -18.54 16.67
N LEU A 584 14.51 -17.70 15.70
CA LEU A 584 15.02 -16.35 15.94
C LEU A 584 14.18 -15.31 15.19
N LEU A 585 13.87 -14.26 15.90
CA LEU A 585 13.30 -13.04 15.35
C LEU A 585 14.38 -11.94 15.35
N ALA A 586 14.51 -11.21 14.26
CA ALA A 586 15.32 -10.00 14.16
C ALA A 586 14.43 -8.83 13.75
N VAL A 587 14.41 -7.76 14.54
CA VAL A 587 13.64 -6.53 14.30
C VAL A 587 14.51 -5.30 14.48
N PRO A 588 14.46 -4.32 13.58
CA PRO A 588 15.14 -3.05 13.77
C PRO A 588 14.51 -2.28 14.94
N GLN A 589 15.34 -1.57 15.68
CA GLN A 589 14.92 -0.72 16.78
C GLN A 589 15.75 0.55 16.79
N SER A 590 15.09 1.68 16.79
CA SER A 590 15.71 2.99 16.88
C SER A 590 15.31 3.70 18.14
N ASN A 591 16.24 4.43 18.76
CA ASN A 591 16.00 5.10 20.02
C ASN A 591 16.88 6.34 20.16
N TYR A 592 16.52 7.23 21.08
CA TYR A 592 17.37 8.32 21.57
C TYR A 592 17.81 8.05 22.98
N THR A 593 19.11 8.16 23.24
CA THR A 593 19.64 8.19 24.59
C THR A 593 20.16 9.58 24.94
N TYR A 594 20.01 9.98 26.21
CA TYR A 594 20.52 11.25 26.73
C TYR A 594 21.50 10.98 27.85
N ASP A 595 22.78 11.35 27.67
CA ASP A 595 23.84 11.13 28.66
C ASP A 595 23.98 12.27 29.70
N GLY A 596 23.03 13.21 29.74
CA GLY A 596 23.04 14.39 30.59
C GLY A 596 23.59 15.65 29.88
N THR A 597 24.21 15.51 28.72
CA THR A 597 24.78 16.60 27.93
C THR A 597 24.37 16.55 26.46
N THR A 598 24.26 15.35 25.87
CA THR A 598 24.04 15.16 24.45
C THR A 598 23.01 14.06 24.21
N TYR A 599 22.12 14.28 23.25
CA TYR A 599 21.28 13.21 22.71
C TYR A 599 22.10 12.40 21.70
N ARG A 600 21.99 11.08 21.78
CA ARG A 600 22.55 10.15 20.79
C ARG A 600 21.44 9.34 20.19
N TYR A 601 21.47 9.21 18.89
CA TYR A 601 20.61 8.30 18.14
C TYR A 601 21.20 6.89 18.18
N LEU A 602 20.34 5.91 18.45
CA LEU A 602 20.68 4.48 18.41
C LEU A 602 19.98 3.84 17.21
N SER A 603 20.75 3.13 16.41
CA SER A 603 20.27 2.31 15.29
C SER A 603 20.69 0.87 15.58
N GLN A 604 19.74 0.05 15.95
CA GLN A 604 19.97 -1.28 16.52
C GLN A 604 19.11 -2.33 15.80
N LEU A 605 19.55 -3.57 15.81
CA LEU A 605 18.78 -4.75 15.42
C LEU A 605 18.68 -5.65 16.65
N GLU A 606 17.49 -5.79 17.16
CA GLU A 606 17.21 -6.67 18.28
C GLU A 606 17.04 -8.11 17.79
N VAL A 607 17.77 -9.04 18.40
CA VAL A 607 17.72 -10.47 18.08
C VAL A 607 17.13 -11.21 19.26
N ILE A 608 16.02 -11.91 19.01
CA ILE A 608 15.15 -12.49 20.03
C ILE A 608 15.01 -13.99 19.78
N ASN A 609 15.22 -14.80 20.85
CA ASN A 609 14.86 -16.21 20.80
C ASN A 609 13.35 -16.34 20.97
N VAL A 610 12.74 -17.14 20.12
CA VAL A 610 11.30 -17.43 20.11
C VAL A 610 11.14 -18.93 20.20
N ASP A 611 10.56 -19.44 21.27
CA ASP A 611 10.26 -20.86 21.40
C ASP A 611 8.89 -21.16 20.78
N ASP A 612 8.87 -21.84 19.65
CA ASP A 612 7.64 -22.11 18.89
C ASP A 612 6.63 -22.96 19.65
N ALA A 613 7.10 -23.83 20.53
CA ALA A 613 6.24 -24.75 21.26
C ALA A 613 5.55 -24.08 22.45
N THR A 614 6.29 -23.21 23.16
CA THR A 614 5.80 -22.58 24.39
C THR A 614 5.39 -21.12 24.21
N GLY A 615 5.83 -20.47 23.15
CA GLY A 615 5.72 -19.04 22.93
C GLY A 615 6.67 -18.21 23.80
N ALA A 616 7.64 -18.82 24.49
CA ALA A 616 8.57 -18.08 25.35
C ALA A 616 9.50 -17.17 24.53
N LEU A 617 9.70 -15.94 25.01
CA LEU A 617 10.56 -14.93 24.41
C LEU A 617 11.75 -14.63 25.31
N SER A 618 12.94 -14.47 24.73
CA SER A 618 14.09 -13.96 25.45
C SER A 618 15.02 -13.19 24.51
N MET A 619 15.56 -12.08 25.01
CA MET A 619 16.58 -11.33 24.29
C MET A 619 17.81 -12.20 24.08
N LYS A 620 18.25 -12.39 22.82
CA LYS A 620 19.52 -13.04 22.49
C LYS A 620 20.65 -12.01 22.51
N GLY A 621 20.40 -10.82 22.02
CA GLY A 621 21.34 -9.70 22.03
C GLY A 621 20.99 -8.67 20.93
N THR A 622 21.85 -7.67 20.80
CA THR A 622 21.66 -6.51 19.94
C THR A 622 22.84 -6.36 18.99
N ILE A 623 22.57 -6.09 17.71
CA ILE A 623 23.55 -5.64 16.72
C ILE A 623 23.42 -4.12 16.61
N ASP A 624 24.52 -3.38 16.77
CA ASP A 624 24.50 -1.92 16.90
C ASP A 624 25.25 -1.24 15.73
N HIS A 625 24.52 -0.47 14.94
CA HIS A 625 25.05 0.36 13.85
C HIS A 625 25.19 1.84 14.22
N SER A 626 24.89 2.24 15.43
CA SER A 626 24.90 3.64 15.90
C SER A 626 26.26 4.33 15.66
N ALA A 627 27.35 3.57 15.74
CA ALA A 627 28.69 4.07 15.51
C ALA A 627 29.00 4.52 14.06
N TYR A 628 28.18 4.12 13.09
CA TYR A 628 28.34 4.53 11.68
C TYR A 628 27.72 5.89 11.39
N TYR A 629 27.05 6.50 12.36
CA TYR A 629 26.37 7.79 12.24
C TYR A 629 27.08 8.86 13.05
N THR A 630 27.04 10.11 12.57
CA THR A 630 27.67 11.22 13.29
C THR A 630 26.77 11.73 14.41
N PRO A 631 27.31 12.06 15.60
CA PRO A 631 26.52 12.46 16.77
C PRO A 631 25.66 13.73 16.58
N ASP A 632 26.02 14.59 15.62
CA ASP A 632 25.40 15.90 15.44
C ASP A 632 24.10 15.87 14.62
N GLN A 633 23.67 14.69 14.14
CA GLN A 633 22.52 14.53 13.27
C GLN A 633 21.33 13.89 14.02
N TRP A 634 20.81 14.58 14.99
CA TRP A 634 19.68 14.09 15.79
C TRP A 634 18.33 13.99 15.06
N TRP A 635 18.24 14.45 13.83
CA TRP A 635 17.02 14.40 12.99
C TRP A 635 17.12 13.49 11.78
N SER A 636 18.20 12.77 11.58
CA SER A 636 18.29 11.81 10.48
C SER A 636 17.90 10.41 10.98
N TYR A 637 16.77 9.94 10.53
CA TYR A 637 16.27 8.59 10.78
C TYR A 637 17.09 7.59 9.96
N GLN A 638 18.18 7.06 10.55
CA GLN A 638 19.14 6.20 9.87
C GLN A 638 19.13 4.84 10.53
N ASP A 639 18.19 4.01 10.11
CA ASP A 639 17.93 2.73 10.76
C ASP A 639 18.67 1.57 10.10
N ILE A 640 18.84 0.48 10.85
CA ILE A 640 18.95 -0.84 10.24
C ILE A 640 17.55 -1.10 9.64
N ARG A 641 17.50 -1.30 8.33
CA ARG A 641 16.24 -1.40 7.59
C ARG A 641 15.78 -2.85 7.42
N ARG A 642 16.73 -3.74 7.16
CA ARG A 642 16.44 -5.16 6.91
C ARG A 642 17.50 -6.04 7.53
N SER A 643 17.12 -7.30 7.71
CA SER A 643 18.05 -8.35 8.12
C SER A 643 17.80 -9.63 7.32
N ILE A 644 18.84 -10.42 7.11
CA ILE A 644 18.76 -11.68 6.39
C ILE A 644 19.49 -12.75 7.21
N PHE A 645 18.81 -13.83 7.55
CA PHE A 645 19.43 -15.02 8.10
C PHE A 645 20.01 -15.88 6.97
N MET A 646 21.24 -16.35 7.11
CA MET A 646 21.87 -17.30 6.17
C MET A 646 22.70 -18.31 6.95
N GLY A 647 22.22 -19.54 7.05
CA GLY A 647 22.83 -20.61 7.85
C GLY A 647 22.99 -20.21 9.32
N ASP A 648 24.22 -20.11 9.81
CA ASP A 648 24.56 -19.70 11.18
C ASP A 648 24.96 -18.21 11.28
N PHE A 649 24.51 -17.38 10.34
CA PHE A 649 24.85 -15.97 10.26
C PHE A 649 23.61 -15.09 10.08
N LEU A 650 23.73 -13.85 10.56
CA LEU A 650 22.75 -12.76 10.39
C LEU A 650 23.42 -11.58 9.72
N TYR A 651 22.84 -11.14 8.62
CA TYR A 651 23.25 -9.97 7.85
C TYR A 651 22.34 -8.82 8.25
N ALA A 652 22.89 -7.75 8.81
CA ALA A 652 22.17 -6.53 9.17
C ALA A 652 22.47 -5.43 8.13
N VAL A 653 21.43 -4.90 7.52
CA VAL A 653 21.52 -3.93 6.42
C VAL A 653 21.01 -2.58 6.89
N SER A 654 21.87 -1.58 6.89
CA SER A 654 21.52 -0.17 7.15
C SER A 654 21.92 0.71 5.95
N ASP A 655 21.58 1.97 5.98
CA ASP A 655 21.98 2.93 4.92
C ASP A 655 23.49 3.17 4.83
N LYS A 656 24.28 2.72 5.80
CA LYS A 656 25.74 2.93 5.85
C LYS A 656 26.56 1.67 5.58
N ALA A 657 26.04 0.51 5.98
CA ALA A 657 26.80 -0.73 5.91
C ALA A 657 25.90 -1.97 5.91
N ILE A 658 26.45 -3.06 5.39
CA ILE A 658 25.98 -4.42 5.66
C ILE A 658 27.02 -5.06 6.58
N THR A 659 26.58 -5.52 7.76
CA THR A 659 27.42 -6.25 8.71
C THR A 659 26.95 -7.70 8.82
N VAL A 660 27.88 -8.62 8.98
CA VAL A 660 27.62 -10.05 9.08
C VAL A 660 28.03 -10.54 10.45
N HIS A 661 27.13 -11.20 11.14
CA HIS A 661 27.28 -11.63 12.52
C HIS A 661 27.02 -13.13 12.66
N ARG A 662 27.83 -13.83 13.50
CA ARG A 662 27.55 -15.22 13.88
C ARG A 662 26.34 -15.28 14.81
N LEU A 663 25.42 -16.20 14.57
CA LEU A 663 24.27 -16.40 15.46
C LEU A 663 24.63 -16.91 16.85
N SER A 664 25.80 -17.54 17.02
CA SER A 664 26.21 -18.11 18.32
C SER A 664 26.49 -17.06 19.40
N ASP A 665 27.07 -15.91 19.01
CA ASP A 665 27.54 -14.88 19.93
C ASP A 665 27.28 -13.46 19.45
N LEU A 666 26.62 -13.29 18.32
CA LEU A 666 26.39 -12.05 17.59
C LEU A 666 27.69 -11.28 17.27
N GLY A 667 28.84 -11.96 17.33
CA GLY A 667 30.13 -11.38 16.99
C GLY A 667 30.23 -11.08 15.51
N MET A 668 30.62 -9.85 15.15
CA MET A 668 30.81 -9.43 13.77
C MET A 668 31.93 -10.24 13.10
N VAL A 669 31.68 -10.75 11.91
CA VAL A 669 32.62 -11.52 11.07
C VAL A 669 33.22 -10.65 9.98
N THR A 670 32.39 -9.91 9.28
CA THR A 670 32.79 -9.00 8.21
C THR A 670 31.79 -7.86 8.07
N MET A 671 32.20 -6.81 7.39
CA MET A 671 31.33 -5.71 6.99
C MET A 671 31.70 -5.18 5.62
N GLN A 672 30.71 -4.64 4.93
CA GLN A 672 30.89 -3.86 3.71
C GLN A 672 30.20 -2.50 3.85
N ASN A 673 30.91 -1.44 3.47
CA ASN A 673 30.28 -0.13 3.38
C ASN A 673 29.25 -0.12 2.26
N LEU A 674 28.15 0.59 2.49
CA LEU A 674 27.07 0.78 1.53
C LEU A 674 27.00 2.26 1.12
N PRO A 675 27.87 2.72 0.17
CA PRO A 675 27.91 4.11 -0.25
C PRO A 675 26.70 4.42 -1.15
N GLY A 676 26.17 5.62 -1.03
CA GLY A 676 25.06 6.10 -1.88
C GLY A 676 24.01 6.89 -1.12
N TYR A 677 23.96 6.75 0.18
CA TYR A 677 23.14 7.60 1.04
C TYR A 677 23.55 9.06 0.91
N VAL A 678 22.60 9.94 0.62
CA VAL A 678 22.79 11.39 0.54
C VAL A 678 22.07 12.04 1.72
N GLU A 679 22.83 12.72 2.58
CA GLU A 679 22.25 13.45 3.71
C GLU A 679 21.32 14.56 3.19
N GLY A 680 20.07 14.58 3.67
CA GLY A 680 19.08 15.58 3.28
C GLY A 680 17.96 15.06 2.35
N ASP A 681 18.02 13.85 1.82
CA ASP A 681 16.96 13.28 0.99
C ASP A 681 15.71 12.84 1.80
N TRP A 682 15.70 13.06 3.09
CA TRP A 682 14.66 12.64 4.02
C TRP A 682 13.34 13.45 3.96
N TYR A 683 13.29 14.54 3.17
CA TYR A 683 12.06 15.34 2.99
C TYR A 683 10.92 14.57 2.28
N TRP A 684 11.17 13.33 1.84
CA TRP A 684 10.27 12.60 0.94
C TRP A 684 9.86 11.22 1.43
N TRP A 685 9.98 10.95 2.74
CA TRP A 685 9.63 9.67 3.36
C TRP A 685 8.27 9.65 4.07
N TRP A 686 7.48 10.73 3.86
CA TRP A 686 6.13 10.85 4.43
C TRP A 686 5.09 10.89 3.33
#